data_f0abdb9855079e7799eb6e133c08ceb0
#
_entry.id   f0abdb9855079e7799eb6e133c08ceb0
#
_cell.length_a   1.000
_cell.length_b   1.000
_cell.length_c   1.000
_cell.angle_alpha   90.00
_cell.angle_beta   90.00
_cell.angle_gamma   90.00
#
_symmetry.space_group_name_H-M   'P 1'
#
loop_
_entity.id
_entity.type
_entity.pdbx_description
1 polymer ?
#
loop_
_entity_poly.entity_id
_entity_poly.type
_entity_poly.pdbx_seq_one_letter_code
_entity_poly.pdbx_strand_id
1 'polypeptide(L)'
;MADFRKWILALSVLALVFTGIASAQGGVGTEGTNLICQAGTAVPPQLRTEGYTELVGDITLICSGGTAPASGAIVPQANVVVNLQGTVTSRLLGAGSEALLLIDEPGASGSGLTGVGPAESQNLCPTPLTGCQAWVGTVTAGGYTGLDIVNGPTGAASTAPAPNVYQGVSNGSQVTFFGVPILAPVTTGVSRVLRITNLRVNANGITGGGSGFQSVLAQISINNVQVSVTNPTVTVGYIQQSFAGSFRNGANSAAIATDTEYQCQPATDKLVAVLRYSELFGTAFKTRVNGTSYNAGGSPGTTSATAIQNIPGAIYNSESGFISAFSGSATPGPLTATVSGTTYTAGLADYGTRLKAVFNNIPTGVSVYVSAVNLTDGTSPTGGAPAGTGIVPAPATSPELAELVSSEAGIDNPIPVQTGLSGGQWLLPVSSTGSSQAQWEVVQTLPNTTENYDFGVYITFKNTITATNGITATLSYAPTPTAPFTASAAGLASNSLTIPRFAVAAASSGTNFLQINLCTTALLFPYVTTAFLVAGQSGFDTGISIANTTSDPFGTTTQAGLCTLYWYGGAPGATTAATNPAPTTLGAGGVTAPGNGVPIMTGTTALTLASQNVPANWSGYMIALCNFQFAHGYAAVSDVGVRNIMSSYLALVIQNPTLRNAYPGEFANVEGLEN
;
A
#
# COMPACT_ATOMS: atom_id res chain seq x y z
N MET A 1 -45.50 -4.60 -11.84
CA MET A 1 -45.38 -5.94 -12.49
C MET A 1 -44.00 -6.23 -13.13
N ALA A 2 -43.20 -5.24 -13.46
CA ALA A 2 -41.86 -5.46 -14.03
C ALA A 2 -40.82 -5.98 -13.02
N ASP A 3 -40.93 -5.60 -11.74
CA ASP A 3 -39.95 -5.97 -10.72
C ASP A 3 -40.15 -7.40 -10.19
N PHE A 4 -41.37 -7.91 -10.21
CA PHE A 4 -41.65 -9.28 -9.77
C PHE A 4 -41.06 -10.32 -10.74
N ARG A 5 -40.97 -10.01 -12.05
CA ARG A 5 -40.32 -10.88 -13.03
C ARG A 5 -38.80 -10.95 -12.87
N LYS A 6 -38.18 -9.87 -12.44
CA LYS A 6 -36.74 -9.83 -12.13
C LYS A 6 -36.39 -10.68 -10.91
N TRP A 7 -37.25 -10.65 -9.88
CA TRP A 7 -37.11 -11.49 -8.69
C TRP A 7 -37.30 -12.98 -8.98
N ILE A 8 -38.24 -13.35 -9.83
CA ILE A 8 -38.45 -14.76 -10.26
C ILE A 8 -37.25 -15.24 -11.08
N LEU A 9 -36.68 -14.40 -11.97
CA LEU A 9 -35.48 -14.74 -12.72
C LEU A 9 -34.27 -14.89 -11.82
N ALA A 10 -34.09 -14.01 -10.85
CA ALA A 10 -33.00 -14.11 -9.87
C ALA A 10 -33.13 -15.34 -8.98
N LEU A 11 -34.35 -15.68 -8.54
CA LEU A 11 -34.61 -16.90 -7.77
C LEU A 11 -34.42 -18.18 -8.59
N SER A 12 -34.79 -18.17 -9.88
CA SER A 12 -34.59 -19.32 -10.75
C SER A 12 -33.12 -19.56 -11.10
N VAL A 13 -32.32 -18.50 -11.26
CA VAL A 13 -30.87 -18.60 -11.44
C VAL A 13 -30.21 -19.07 -10.14
N LEU A 14 -30.65 -18.58 -8.98
CA LEU A 14 -30.17 -19.04 -7.68
C LEU A 14 -30.53 -20.52 -7.44
N ALA A 15 -31.75 -20.96 -7.81
CA ALA A 15 -32.17 -22.38 -7.71
C ALA A 15 -31.37 -23.29 -8.64
N LEU A 16 -30.97 -22.79 -9.83
CA LEU A 16 -30.13 -23.55 -10.77
C LEU A 16 -28.70 -23.70 -10.28
N VAL A 17 -28.17 -22.70 -9.54
CA VAL A 17 -26.83 -22.78 -8.92
C VAL A 17 -26.81 -23.78 -7.77
N PHE A 18 -27.90 -23.91 -7.00
CA PHE A 18 -27.99 -24.87 -5.89
C PHE A 18 -28.33 -26.30 -6.32
N THR A 19 -28.89 -26.53 -7.52
CA THR A 19 -29.14 -27.89 -8.01
C THR A 19 -27.88 -28.59 -8.52
N GLY A 20 -26.77 -27.84 -8.74
CA GLY A 20 -25.48 -28.40 -9.14
C GLY A 20 -24.69 -29.08 -8.02
N ILE A 21 -25.07 -28.90 -6.75
CA ILE A 21 -24.32 -29.43 -5.59
C ILE A 21 -24.99 -30.71 -5.02
N ALA A 22 -26.22 -31.03 -5.41
CA ALA A 22 -26.99 -32.13 -4.82
C ALA A 22 -26.84 -33.49 -5.52
N SER A 23 -25.92 -33.64 -6.47
CA SER A 23 -25.72 -34.92 -7.16
C SER A 23 -24.34 -35.54 -7.01
N ALA A 24 -23.66 -35.28 -5.85
CA ALA A 24 -22.58 -36.14 -5.41
C ALA A 24 -23.10 -37.32 -4.56
N GLN A 25 -24.27 -37.87 -4.88
CA GLN A 25 -24.52 -39.28 -4.60
C GLN A 25 -23.75 -40.05 -5.66
N GLY A 26 -22.51 -40.45 -5.28
CA GLY A 26 -21.78 -41.44 -6.04
C GLY A 26 -22.71 -42.61 -6.31
N GLY A 27 -23.08 -42.81 -7.57
CA GLY A 27 -23.75 -44.01 -7.96
C GLY A 27 -22.96 -45.18 -7.41
N VAL A 28 -23.63 -46.14 -6.79
CA VAL A 28 -23.08 -47.44 -6.45
C VAL A 28 -22.66 -48.07 -7.77
N GLY A 29 -21.44 -47.63 -8.26
CA GLY A 29 -20.83 -48.23 -9.43
C GLY A 29 -20.43 -49.64 -9.06
N THR A 30 -20.85 -50.62 -9.81
CA THR A 30 -20.25 -51.94 -9.88
C THR A 30 -18.74 -51.81 -9.79
N GLU A 31 -18.11 -52.54 -8.86
CA GLU A 31 -16.70 -52.54 -8.51
C GLU A 31 -15.78 -52.46 -9.74
N GLY A 32 -15.43 -51.24 -10.14
CA GLY A 32 -14.37 -51.00 -11.11
C GLY A 32 -13.03 -51.16 -10.39
N THR A 33 -12.09 -51.79 -11.05
CA THR A 33 -10.73 -52.01 -10.51
C THR A 33 -9.97 -50.68 -10.30
N ASN A 34 -10.47 -49.56 -10.77
CA ASN A 34 -9.83 -48.26 -10.75
C ASN A 34 -10.39 -47.36 -9.66
N LEU A 35 -9.51 -46.65 -8.98
CA LEU A 35 -9.83 -45.57 -8.05
C LEU A 35 -10.22 -44.31 -8.85
N ILE A 36 -11.39 -43.76 -8.56
CA ILE A 36 -11.89 -42.53 -9.21
C ILE A 36 -11.81 -41.39 -8.22
N CYS A 37 -10.99 -40.38 -8.54
CA CYS A 37 -10.83 -39.19 -7.74
C CYS A 37 -11.51 -37.98 -8.41
N GLN A 38 -12.46 -37.38 -7.76
CA GLN A 38 -13.10 -36.13 -8.22
C GLN A 38 -12.35 -34.93 -7.62
N ALA A 39 -11.82 -34.07 -8.51
CA ALA A 39 -11.20 -32.82 -8.10
C ALA A 39 -12.25 -31.73 -7.90
N GLY A 40 -12.04 -30.90 -6.88
CA GLY A 40 -12.90 -29.77 -6.56
C GLY A 40 -12.17 -28.71 -5.72
N THR A 41 -12.75 -27.54 -5.69
CA THR A 41 -12.39 -26.44 -4.78
C THR A 41 -13.69 -25.97 -4.15
N ALA A 42 -13.81 -25.95 -2.83
CA ALA A 42 -15.09 -25.67 -2.18
C ALA A 42 -15.58 -24.24 -2.46
N VAL A 43 -14.71 -23.25 -2.22
CA VAL A 43 -15.00 -21.84 -2.55
C VAL A 43 -13.70 -21.18 -3.03
N PRO A 44 -13.60 -20.83 -4.33
CA PRO A 44 -12.45 -20.09 -4.85
C PRO A 44 -12.41 -18.68 -4.23
N PRO A 45 -11.30 -18.26 -3.57
CA PRO A 45 -11.17 -16.93 -3.00
C PRO A 45 -11.02 -15.85 -4.06
N GLN A 46 -11.30 -14.60 -3.66
CA GLN A 46 -10.92 -13.43 -4.44
C GLN A 46 -9.44 -13.11 -4.18
N LEU A 47 -8.70 -12.87 -5.25
CA LEU A 47 -7.25 -12.63 -5.27
C LEU A 47 -6.99 -11.21 -5.79
N ARG A 48 -5.96 -10.56 -5.21
CA ARG A 48 -5.59 -9.20 -5.58
C ARG A 48 -4.74 -9.19 -6.84
N THR A 49 -5.11 -8.40 -7.84
CA THR A 49 -4.33 -8.25 -9.08
C THR A 49 -2.92 -7.68 -8.81
N GLU A 50 -2.75 -6.99 -7.69
CA GLU A 50 -1.49 -6.41 -7.24
C GLU A 50 -0.58 -7.43 -6.55
N GLY A 51 -1.12 -8.60 -6.15
CA GLY A 51 -0.43 -9.59 -5.33
C GLY A 51 0.53 -10.48 -6.11
N TYR A 52 1.74 -10.66 -5.58
CA TYR A 52 2.70 -11.68 -6.05
C TYR A 52 2.56 -13.02 -5.32
N THR A 53 1.88 -13.06 -4.18
CA THR A 53 1.83 -14.24 -3.30
C THR A 53 0.42 -14.54 -2.83
N GLU A 54 -0.53 -14.44 -3.73
CA GLU A 54 -1.94 -14.66 -3.42
C GLU A 54 -2.22 -16.13 -3.11
N LEU A 55 -2.80 -16.39 -1.94
CA LEU A 55 -3.18 -17.73 -1.50
C LEU A 55 -4.43 -18.17 -2.26
N VAL A 56 -4.33 -19.24 -3.04
CA VAL A 56 -5.48 -19.81 -3.75
C VAL A 56 -6.29 -20.75 -2.85
N GLY A 57 -7.48 -21.10 -3.28
CA GLY A 57 -8.34 -22.05 -2.54
C GLY A 57 -7.74 -23.44 -2.48
N ASP A 58 -8.03 -24.15 -1.38
CA ASP A 58 -7.62 -25.53 -1.20
C ASP A 58 -8.25 -26.42 -2.29
N ILE A 59 -7.46 -27.33 -2.83
CA ILE A 59 -7.92 -28.34 -3.78
C ILE A 59 -8.22 -29.62 -3.00
N THR A 60 -9.40 -30.19 -3.19
CA THR A 60 -9.79 -31.47 -2.62
C THR A 60 -9.99 -32.51 -3.72
N LEU A 61 -9.39 -33.69 -3.52
CA LEU A 61 -9.63 -34.87 -4.35
C LEU A 61 -10.43 -35.87 -3.51
N ILE A 62 -11.68 -36.12 -3.89
CA ILE A 62 -12.54 -37.12 -3.24
C ILE A 62 -12.47 -38.40 -4.07
N CYS A 63 -11.82 -39.42 -3.53
CA CYS A 63 -11.52 -40.67 -4.21
C CYS A 63 -12.44 -41.79 -3.73
N SER A 64 -13.08 -42.49 -4.64
CA SER A 64 -13.98 -43.64 -4.37
C SER A 64 -13.68 -44.82 -5.28
N GLY A 65 -14.14 -46.00 -4.91
CA GLY A 65 -13.87 -47.24 -5.65
C GLY A 65 -12.45 -47.78 -5.46
N GLY A 66 -11.90 -48.41 -6.45
CA GLY A 66 -10.61 -49.07 -6.40
C GLY A 66 -10.61 -50.40 -5.67
N THR A 67 -9.45 -51.10 -5.71
CA THR A 67 -9.25 -52.37 -5.03
C THR A 67 -8.14 -52.16 -4.01
N ALA A 68 -8.40 -52.48 -2.75
CA ALA A 68 -7.39 -52.44 -1.72
C ALA A 68 -6.35 -53.57 -1.97
N PRO A 69 -5.07 -53.33 -1.77
CA PRO A 69 -4.05 -54.38 -1.78
C PRO A 69 -4.36 -55.38 -0.68
N ALA A 70 -3.86 -56.62 -0.84
CA ALA A 70 -3.98 -57.64 0.20
C ALA A 70 -3.34 -57.17 1.50
N SER A 71 -3.85 -57.62 2.65
CA SER A 71 -3.26 -57.31 3.94
C SER A 71 -1.77 -57.72 3.96
N GLY A 72 -0.91 -56.78 4.39
CA GLY A 72 0.54 -56.96 4.36
C GLY A 72 1.24 -56.67 3.03
N ALA A 73 0.47 -56.39 1.95
CA ALA A 73 1.05 -55.97 0.68
C ALA A 73 1.41 -54.47 0.67
N ILE A 74 2.38 -54.12 -0.16
CA ILE A 74 2.80 -52.72 -0.34
C ILE A 74 1.70 -51.93 -1.05
N VAL A 75 1.33 -50.78 -0.50
CA VAL A 75 0.38 -49.84 -1.11
C VAL A 75 1.06 -49.16 -2.31
N PRO A 76 0.47 -49.19 -3.49
CA PRO A 76 1.01 -48.47 -4.65
C PRO A 76 1.15 -46.98 -4.38
N GLN A 77 2.21 -46.38 -4.92
CA GLN A 77 2.47 -44.95 -4.82
C GLN A 77 2.33 -44.27 -6.17
N ALA A 78 2.00 -42.97 -6.14
CA ALA A 78 1.95 -42.13 -7.31
C ALA A 78 2.47 -40.72 -7.01
N ASN A 79 2.80 -39.99 -8.06
CA ASN A 79 3.05 -38.57 -7.94
C ASN A 79 1.74 -37.82 -8.27
N VAL A 80 1.38 -36.89 -7.41
CA VAL A 80 0.27 -35.96 -7.64
C VAL A 80 0.86 -34.64 -8.11
N VAL A 81 0.44 -34.19 -9.28
CA VAL A 81 0.94 -32.98 -9.93
C VAL A 81 -0.18 -31.96 -10.06
N VAL A 82 0.09 -30.75 -9.64
CA VAL A 82 -0.80 -29.60 -9.81
C VAL A 82 -0.10 -28.56 -10.70
N ASN A 83 -0.71 -28.25 -11.84
CA ASN A 83 -0.29 -27.17 -12.71
C ASN A 83 -1.23 -25.99 -12.51
N LEU A 84 -0.69 -24.86 -12.02
CA LEU A 84 -1.44 -23.62 -11.85
C LEU A 84 -1.35 -22.74 -13.09
N GLN A 85 -2.40 -22.03 -13.36
CA GLN A 85 -2.34 -20.91 -14.30
C GLN A 85 -1.55 -19.78 -13.63
N GLY A 86 -0.29 -19.62 -13.99
CA GLY A 86 0.63 -18.66 -13.42
C GLY A 86 1.72 -19.27 -12.56
N THR A 87 2.70 -18.47 -12.19
CA THR A 87 3.87 -18.90 -11.42
C THR A 87 3.48 -19.19 -9.97
N VAL A 88 3.88 -20.36 -9.46
CA VAL A 88 3.76 -20.71 -8.05
C VAL A 88 4.73 -19.87 -7.24
N THR A 89 4.23 -19.26 -6.16
CA THR A 89 5.01 -18.40 -5.26
C THR A 89 4.95 -18.84 -3.81
N SER A 90 4.46 -20.06 -3.56
CA SER A 90 4.53 -20.71 -2.25
C SER A 90 5.96 -20.69 -1.73
N ARG A 91 6.15 -20.38 -0.42
CA ARG A 91 7.48 -20.27 0.20
C ARG A 91 8.26 -21.56 0.06
N LEU A 92 9.54 -21.47 -0.30
CA LEU A 92 10.45 -22.61 -0.31
C LEU A 92 10.94 -22.88 1.10
N LEU A 93 10.80 -24.14 1.55
CA LEU A 93 11.17 -24.61 2.88
C LEU A 93 12.02 -25.87 2.77
N GLY A 94 13.33 -25.71 2.82
CA GLY A 94 14.26 -26.81 2.61
C GLY A 94 14.21 -27.37 1.20
N ALA A 95 13.97 -28.66 1.06
CA ALA A 95 13.91 -29.35 -0.24
C ALA A 95 12.56 -29.20 -0.97
N GLY A 96 11.52 -28.76 -0.29
CA GLY A 96 10.18 -28.54 -0.84
C GLY A 96 9.69 -27.11 -0.62
N SER A 97 8.37 -26.94 -0.73
CA SER A 97 7.69 -25.67 -0.50
C SER A 97 6.70 -25.77 0.67
N GLU A 98 6.06 -24.66 1.05
CA GLU A 98 5.00 -24.67 2.06
C GLU A 98 3.70 -25.37 1.60
N ALA A 99 3.59 -25.68 0.30
CA ALA A 99 2.45 -26.42 -0.23
C ALA A 99 2.43 -27.85 0.34
N LEU A 100 1.29 -28.26 0.84
CA LEU A 100 1.10 -29.56 1.48
C LEU A 100 -0.02 -30.34 0.82
N LEU A 101 0.16 -31.66 0.68
CA LEU A 101 -0.89 -32.62 0.42
C LEU A 101 -1.13 -33.42 1.70
N LEU A 102 -2.38 -33.39 2.18
CA LEU A 102 -2.85 -34.06 3.39
C LEU A 102 -3.75 -35.23 3.01
N ILE A 103 -3.55 -36.40 3.59
CA ILE A 103 -4.40 -37.56 3.37
C ILE A 103 -5.41 -37.64 4.52
N ASP A 104 -6.71 -37.63 4.17
CA ASP A 104 -7.84 -37.75 5.09
C ASP A 104 -7.82 -36.73 6.23
N GLU A 105 -7.29 -35.51 5.98
CA GLU A 105 -7.17 -34.43 6.97
C GLU A 105 -6.59 -34.91 8.30
N PRO A 106 -5.35 -35.40 8.33
CA PRO A 106 -4.80 -36.00 9.52
C PRO A 106 -4.77 -35.01 10.70
N GLY A 107 -5.18 -35.49 11.86
CA GLY A 107 -5.27 -34.69 13.08
C GLY A 107 -6.52 -33.80 13.19
N ALA A 108 -7.46 -33.92 12.29
CA ALA A 108 -8.72 -33.17 12.31
C ALA A 108 -9.75 -33.70 13.32
N SER A 109 -9.34 -34.24 14.45
CA SER A 109 -10.23 -34.62 15.53
C SER A 109 -10.99 -33.41 16.05
N GLY A 110 -12.28 -33.33 15.74
CA GLY A 110 -13.14 -32.18 16.08
C GLY A 110 -13.64 -31.36 14.90
N SER A 111 -13.23 -31.67 13.67
CA SER A 111 -13.72 -30.98 12.46
C SER A 111 -15.20 -31.20 12.14
N GLY A 112 -15.91 -32.05 12.87
CA GLY A 112 -17.29 -32.40 12.60
C GLY A 112 -17.49 -33.24 11.32
N LEU A 113 -16.41 -33.58 10.60
CA LEU A 113 -16.41 -34.46 9.45
C LEU A 113 -16.31 -35.92 9.92
N THR A 114 -17.32 -36.38 10.63
CA THR A 114 -17.43 -37.78 11.04
C THR A 114 -17.49 -38.66 9.77
N GLY A 115 -16.50 -39.52 9.60
CA GLY A 115 -16.43 -40.49 8.50
C GLY A 115 -15.42 -40.18 7.39
N VAL A 116 -14.68 -39.08 7.48
CA VAL A 116 -13.60 -38.75 6.55
C VAL A 116 -12.26 -38.89 7.28
N GLY A 117 -11.52 -39.92 6.93
CA GLY A 117 -10.16 -40.19 7.38
C GLY A 117 -10.00 -40.75 8.80
N PRO A 118 -8.83 -41.35 9.08
CA PRO A 118 -8.44 -41.75 10.42
C PRO A 118 -8.14 -40.50 11.27
N ALA A 119 -8.48 -40.52 12.56
CA ALA A 119 -8.09 -39.52 13.54
C ALA A 119 -6.60 -39.65 13.89
N GLU A 120 -5.76 -39.68 12.88
CA GLU A 120 -4.32 -39.93 13.01
C GLU A 120 -3.55 -38.62 13.15
N SER A 121 -2.43 -38.70 13.84
CA SER A 121 -1.49 -37.58 13.94
C SER A 121 -0.90 -37.22 12.58
N GLN A 122 -0.63 -35.94 12.32
CA GLN A 122 0.04 -35.50 11.10
C GLN A 122 1.50 -35.95 11.09
N ASN A 123 1.87 -36.80 10.15
CA ASN A 123 3.22 -37.32 9.94
C ASN A 123 3.75 -36.85 8.59
N LEU A 124 4.79 -36.00 8.65
CA LEU A 124 5.38 -35.42 7.45
C LEU A 124 6.31 -36.45 6.76
N CYS A 125 6.20 -36.56 5.44
CA CYS A 125 7.17 -37.22 4.61
C CYS A 125 8.52 -36.48 4.64
N PRO A 126 9.62 -37.10 5.16
CA PRO A 126 10.89 -36.42 5.33
C PRO A 126 11.69 -36.24 4.03
N THR A 127 11.31 -36.89 2.93
CA THR A 127 12.04 -36.89 1.66
C THR A 127 11.18 -36.39 0.50
N PRO A 128 10.86 -35.06 0.45
CA PRO A 128 9.91 -34.54 -0.51
C PRO A 128 10.33 -34.66 -1.98
N LEU A 129 11.64 -34.76 -2.27
CA LEU A 129 12.17 -34.87 -3.65
C LEU A 129 12.05 -36.28 -4.26
N THR A 130 12.03 -37.31 -3.44
CA THR A 130 12.07 -38.70 -3.89
C THR A 130 10.80 -39.48 -3.52
N GLY A 131 9.93 -38.87 -2.72
CA GLY A 131 8.82 -39.58 -2.07
C GLY A 131 9.26 -40.33 -0.84
N CYS A 132 8.33 -40.82 -0.08
CA CYS A 132 8.53 -41.54 1.14
C CYS A 132 8.52 -43.04 0.95
N GLN A 133 8.90 -43.74 2.00
CA GLN A 133 8.80 -45.20 2.03
C GLN A 133 7.37 -45.68 1.78
N ALA A 134 7.24 -46.81 1.11
CA ALA A 134 5.95 -47.36 0.80
C ALA A 134 5.19 -47.78 2.08
N TRP A 135 3.89 -47.70 2.01
CA TRP A 135 3.01 -48.13 3.10
C TRP A 135 2.73 -49.61 3.02
N VAL A 136 2.59 -50.24 4.17
CA VAL A 136 2.01 -51.56 4.34
C VAL A 136 0.86 -51.45 5.32
N GLY A 137 -0.27 -52.02 5.02
CA GLY A 137 -1.43 -51.91 5.89
C GLY A 137 -2.14 -53.24 6.10
N THR A 138 -2.71 -53.44 7.27
CA THR A 138 -3.70 -54.50 7.52
C THR A 138 -5.04 -54.04 7.05
N VAL A 139 -5.66 -54.79 6.13
CA VAL A 139 -6.97 -54.49 5.55
C VAL A 139 -8.03 -55.31 6.28
N THR A 140 -9.02 -54.63 6.86
CA THR A 140 -10.20 -55.25 7.47
C THR A 140 -11.47 -54.76 6.81
N ALA A 141 -12.62 -55.35 7.11
CA ALA A 141 -13.92 -54.93 6.57
C ALA A 141 -14.28 -53.45 6.90
N GLY A 142 -13.59 -52.82 7.88
CA GLY A 142 -13.79 -51.41 8.28
C GLY A 142 -12.73 -50.43 7.76
N GLY A 143 -11.82 -50.87 6.90
CA GLY A 143 -10.74 -50.02 6.37
C GLY A 143 -9.35 -50.52 6.66
N TYR A 144 -8.35 -49.70 6.38
CA TYR A 144 -6.98 -49.96 6.80
C TYR A 144 -6.86 -49.79 8.31
N THR A 145 -6.37 -50.82 9.01
CA THR A 145 -6.01 -50.75 10.42
C THR A 145 -4.50 -50.90 10.54
N GLY A 146 -3.82 -49.92 11.09
CA GLY A 146 -2.36 -49.95 11.23
C GLY A 146 -1.65 -49.79 9.88
N LEU A 147 -1.36 -48.55 9.52
CA LEU A 147 -0.53 -48.23 8.35
C LEU A 147 0.89 -48.04 8.81
N ASP A 148 1.76 -49.00 8.47
CA ASP A 148 3.18 -49.01 8.85
C ASP A 148 4.05 -48.72 7.62
N ILE A 149 5.25 -48.18 7.86
CA ILE A 149 6.26 -48.00 6.81
C ILE A 149 6.97 -49.31 6.56
N VAL A 150 7.23 -49.66 5.30
CA VAL A 150 8.08 -50.78 4.95
C VAL A 150 9.54 -50.40 5.11
N ASN A 151 10.26 -51.07 6.02
CA ASN A 151 11.69 -50.90 6.16
C ASN A 151 12.45 -51.85 5.22
N GLY A 152 12.98 -51.28 4.11
CA GLY A 152 13.89 -51.93 3.20
C GLY A 152 13.28 -53.01 2.29
N PRO A 153 14.11 -53.69 1.45
CA PRO A 153 13.65 -54.65 0.45
C PRO A 153 13.09 -55.96 1.01
N THR A 154 13.22 -56.19 2.30
CA THR A 154 12.72 -57.42 2.97
C THR A 154 11.27 -57.30 3.48
N GLY A 155 10.63 -56.12 3.35
CA GLY A 155 9.22 -55.96 3.71
C GLY A 155 8.89 -56.06 5.20
N ALA A 156 9.88 -55.91 6.09
CA ALA A 156 9.61 -55.88 7.52
C ALA A 156 8.86 -54.58 7.90
N ALA A 157 7.72 -54.74 8.59
CA ALA A 157 6.93 -53.60 9.07
C ALA A 157 7.74 -52.78 10.10
N SER A 158 7.75 -51.46 9.96
CA SER A 158 8.28 -50.53 10.96
C SER A 158 7.19 -50.21 11.96
N THR A 159 7.57 -49.99 13.22
CA THR A 159 6.63 -49.47 14.24
C THR A 159 6.43 -47.97 14.13
N ALA A 160 7.10 -47.28 13.18
CA ALA A 160 6.91 -45.85 12.95
C ALA A 160 5.61 -45.60 12.14
N PRO A 161 4.81 -44.62 12.53
CA PRO A 161 3.58 -44.28 11.81
C PRO A 161 3.89 -43.84 10.38
N ALA A 162 3.06 -44.27 9.43
CA ALA A 162 3.21 -43.93 8.03
C ALA A 162 2.98 -42.42 7.78
N PRO A 163 3.74 -41.78 6.86
CA PRO A 163 3.53 -40.38 6.50
C PRO A 163 2.17 -40.20 5.85
N ASN A 164 1.43 -39.18 6.29
CA ASN A 164 0.13 -38.79 5.75
C ASN A 164 0.09 -37.31 5.33
N VAL A 165 1.24 -36.61 5.41
CA VAL A 165 1.45 -35.27 4.92
C VAL A 165 2.66 -35.25 3.99
N TYR A 166 2.48 -34.71 2.78
CA TYR A 166 3.48 -34.64 1.73
C TYR A 166 3.77 -33.19 1.38
N GLN A 167 5.04 -32.82 1.37
CA GLN A 167 5.49 -31.47 0.99
C GLN A 167 5.61 -31.39 -0.54
N GLY A 168 5.02 -30.35 -1.14
CA GLY A 168 5.10 -30.12 -2.58
C GLY A 168 6.43 -29.53 -3.02
N VAL A 169 6.95 -30.00 -4.14
CA VAL A 169 8.13 -29.44 -4.80
C VAL A 169 7.67 -28.54 -5.93
N SER A 170 8.00 -27.26 -5.83
CA SER A 170 7.57 -26.23 -6.79
C SER A 170 8.58 -26.07 -7.93
N ASN A 171 8.08 -25.97 -9.17
CA ASN A 171 8.90 -25.68 -10.36
C ASN A 171 8.07 -24.84 -11.35
N GLY A 172 8.32 -23.53 -11.42
CA GLY A 172 7.57 -22.60 -12.27
C GLY A 172 6.09 -22.55 -11.89
N SER A 173 5.23 -23.04 -12.74
CA SER A 173 3.77 -23.12 -12.52
C SER A 173 3.31 -24.47 -11.94
N GLN A 174 4.22 -25.38 -11.66
CA GLN A 174 3.92 -26.73 -11.24
C GLN A 174 4.32 -26.97 -9.80
N VAL A 175 3.50 -27.76 -9.08
CA VAL A 175 3.83 -28.36 -7.78
C VAL A 175 3.64 -29.86 -7.88
N THR A 176 4.65 -30.62 -7.47
CA THR A 176 4.62 -32.11 -7.48
C THR A 176 4.77 -32.65 -6.06
N PHE A 177 3.86 -33.55 -5.68
CA PHE A 177 3.92 -34.33 -4.45
C PHE A 177 4.34 -35.75 -4.83
N PHE A 178 5.53 -36.14 -4.39
CA PHE A 178 6.14 -37.41 -4.77
C PHE A 178 5.77 -38.55 -3.81
N GLY A 179 5.51 -39.73 -4.36
CA GLY A 179 5.34 -40.97 -3.60
C GLY A 179 4.10 -40.99 -2.70
N VAL A 180 3.04 -40.32 -3.10
CA VAL A 180 1.76 -40.32 -2.37
C VAL A 180 1.10 -41.71 -2.49
N PRO A 181 0.71 -42.36 -1.37
CA PRO A 181 0.12 -43.69 -1.40
C PRO A 181 -1.29 -43.64 -2.00
N ILE A 182 -1.61 -44.60 -2.85
CA ILE A 182 -2.93 -44.78 -3.47
C ILE A 182 -3.77 -45.68 -2.56
N LEU A 183 -4.54 -45.06 -1.69
CA LEU A 183 -5.36 -45.72 -0.70
C LEU A 183 -6.79 -45.86 -1.22
N ALA A 184 -7.18 -47.07 -1.69
CA ALA A 184 -8.55 -47.34 -2.05
C ALA A 184 -9.43 -47.42 -0.79
N PRO A 185 -10.68 -46.86 -0.80
CA PRO A 185 -11.63 -47.11 0.26
C PRO A 185 -11.96 -48.62 0.31
N VAL A 186 -11.91 -49.17 1.52
CA VAL A 186 -12.17 -50.60 1.70
C VAL A 186 -13.66 -50.92 1.87
N THR A 187 -14.43 -49.90 2.26
CA THR A 187 -15.89 -50.03 2.51
C THR A 187 -16.67 -49.31 1.42
N THR A 188 -17.67 -49.97 0.86
CA THR A 188 -18.61 -49.37 -0.11
C THR A 188 -19.26 -48.11 0.50
N GLY A 189 -19.24 -47.00 -0.23
CA GLY A 189 -19.80 -45.72 0.19
C GLY A 189 -18.87 -44.84 1.02
N VAL A 190 -17.66 -45.32 1.31
CA VAL A 190 -16.61 -44.47 1.95
C VAL A 190 -15.70 -43.90 0.85
N SER A 191 -15.27 -42.67 1.02
CA SER A 191 -14.30 -42.00 0.17
C SER A 191 -13.05 -41.65 0.92
N ARG A 192 -11.92 -41.53 0.19
CA ARG A 192 -10.66 -40.95 0.70
C ARG A 192 -10.57 -39.51 0.24
N VAL A 193 -10.06 -38.64 1.07
CA VAL A 193 -9.89 -37.23 0.72
C VAL A 193 -8.39 -36.91 0.70
N LEU A 194 -7.92 -36.38 -0.41
CA LEU A 194 -6.61 -35.75 -0.50
C LEU A 194 -6.83 -34.23 -0.57
N ARG A 195 -6.31 -33.50 0.39
CA ARG A 195 -6.37 -32.04 0.43
C ARG A 195 -5.02 -31.46 0.06
N ILE A 196 -5.02 -30.52 -0.89
CA ILE A 196 -3.83 -29.75 -1.27
C ILE A 196 -4.05 -28.31 -0.82
N THR A 197 -3.16 -27.79 0.00
CA THR A 197 -3.24 -26.48 0.65
C THR A 197 -1.95 -25.70 0.54
N ASN A 198 -1.96 -24.41 0.93
CA ASN A 198 -0.84 -23.47 0.91
C ASN A 198 -0.24 -23.24 -0.49
N LEU A 199 -1.07 -23.38 -1.52
CA LEU A 199 -0.67 -22.99 -2.86
C LEU A 199 -0.83 -21.47 -3.01
N ARG A 200 0.27 -20.81 -3.43
CA ARG A 200 0.28 -19.37 -3.73
C ARG A 200 0.65 -19.13 -5.17
N VAL A 201 0.07 -18.09 -5.74
CA VAL A 201 0.26 -17.74 -7.15
C VAL A 201 0.63 -16.27 -7.31
N ASN A 202 1.43 -15.98 -8.34
CA ASN A 202 1.67 -14.62 -8.82
C ASN A 202 0.45 -14.15 -9.63
N ALA A 203 -0.51 -13.53 -8.96
CA ALA A 203 -1.72 -13.00 -9.60
C ALA A 203 -1.42 -11.83 -10.55
N ASN A 204 -0.47 -10.97 -10.18
CA ASN A 204 -0.03 -9.86 -11.02
C ASN A 204 0.57 -10.34 -12.35
N GLY A 205 1.31 -11.44 -12.34
CA GLY A 205 1.86 -12.04 -13.56
C GLY A 205 0.80 -12.64 -14.49
N ILE A 206 -0.32 -13.11 -13.96
CA ILE A 206 -1.44 -13.66 -14.75
C ILE A 206 -2.17 -12.53 -15.49
N THR A 207 -2.47 -11.44 -14.79
CA THR A 207 -3.23 -10.30 -15.35
C THR A 207 -2.35 -9.32 -16.11
N GLY A 208 -1.02 -9.45 -15.99
CA GLY A 208 -0.09 -8.43 -16.49
C GLY A 208 -0.26 -7.06 -15.83
N GLY A 209 -0.80 -7.04 -14.59
CA GLY A 209 -1.12 -5.81 -13.86
C GLY A 209 -2.42 -5.12 -14.31
N GLY A 210 -3.20 -5.75 -15.19
CA GLY A 210 -4.49 -5.22 -15.63
C GLY A 210 -5.59 -5.36 -14.56
N SER A 211 -6.62 -4.52 -14.63
CA SER A 211 -7.75 -4.48 -13.68
C SER A 211 -8.88 -5.46 -14.02
N GLY A 212 -8.67 -6.34 -15.00
CA GLY A 212 -9.70 -7.28 -15.46
C GLY A 212 -9.99 -8.41 -14.47
N PHE A 213 -11.25 -8.86 -14.41
CA PHE A 213 -11.62 -10.06 -13.68
C PHE A 213 -11.13 -11.31 -14.42
N GLN A 214 -10.41 -12.20 -13.73
CA GLN A 214 -9.86 -13.42 -14.33
C GLN A 214 -9.89 -14.58 -13.34
N SER A 215 -10.33 -15.77 -13.80
CA SER A 215 -10.23 -17.00 -13.02
C SER A 215 -8.82 -17.55 -13.05
N VAL A 216 -8.38 -18.13 -11.94
CA VAL A 216 -7.15 -18.92 -11.83
C VAL A 216 -7.53 -20.39 -11.87
N LEU A 217 -6.98 -21.12 -12.83
CA LEU A 217 -7.21 -22.54 -13.01
C LEU A 217 -6.06 -23.36 -12.44
N ALA A 218 -6.40 -24.51 -11.85
CA ALA A 218 -5.48 -25.57 -11.48
C ALA A 218 -5.84 -26.84 -12.22
N GLN A 219 -4.85 -27.48 -12.86
CA GLN A 219 -4.99 -28.77 -13.49
C GLN A 219 -4.27 -29.84 -12.65
N ILE A 220 -5.00 -30.87 -12.26
CA ILE A 220 -4.51 -31.94 -11.40
C ILE A 220 -4.30 -33.21 -12.22
N SER A 221 -3.16 -33.87 -12.03
CA SER A 221 -2.88 -35.17 -12.62
C SER A 221 -2.22 -36.11 -11.61
N ILE A 222 -2.49 -37.40 -11.73
CA ILE A 222 -1.90 -38.48 -10.92
C ILE A 222 -1.26 -39.48 -11.88
N ASN A 223 0.03 -39.75 -11.72
CA ASN A 223 0.78 -40.61 -12.64
C ASN A 223 0.62 -42.12 -12.32
N ASN A 224 -0.62 -42.56 -12.14
CA ASN A 224 -0.93 -43.98 -11.91
C ASN A 224 -2.11 -44.41 -12.77
N VAL A 225 -1.94 -45.50 -13.52
CA VAL A 225 -2.96 -46.02 -14.45
C VAL A 225 -4.21 -46.55 -13.75
N GLN A 226 -4.15 -46.85 -12.46
CA GLN A 226 -5.25 -47.32 -11.65
C GLN A 226 -6.07 -46.17 -11.02
N VAL A 227 -5.64 -44.93 -11.23
CA VAL A 227 -6.31 -43.74 -10.71
C VAL A 227 -6.80 -42.86 -11.85
N SER A 228 -8.11 -42.62 -11.89
CA SER A 228 -8.73 -41.68 -12.83
C SER A 228 -9.14 -40.41 -12.09
N VAL A 229 -8.69 -39.25 -12.58
CA VAL A 229 -9.12 -37.94 -12.04
C VAL A 229 -10.24 -37.41 -12.91
N THR A 230 -11.43 -37.28 -12.34
CA THR A 230 -12.56 -36.60 -12.95
C THR A 230 -12.53 -35.11 -12.61
N ASN A 231 -12.95 -34.24 -13.53
CA ASN A 231 -12.82 -32.79 -13.41
C ASN A 231 -11.37 -32.36 -13.08
N PRO A 232 -10.38 -32.76 -13.90
CA PRO A 232 -8.98 -32.49 -13.57
C PRO A 232 -8.62 -31.01 -13.57
N THR A 233 -9.48 -30.12 -14.06
CA THR A 233 -9.32 -28.68 -14.07
C THR A 233 -10.35 -28.05 -13.16
N VAL A 234 -9.88 -27.31 -12.16
CA VAL A 234 -10.72 -26.62 -11.17
C VAL A 234 -10.34 -25.15 -11.08
N THR A 235 -11.30 -24.28 -10.79
CA THR A 235 -11.05 -22.87 -10.50
C THR A 235 -10.64 -22.74 -9.04
N VAL A 236 -9.46 -22.19 -8.80
CA VAL A 236 -8.88 -22.06 -7.45
C VAL A 236 -8.85 -20.62 -6.93
N GLY A 237 -9.29 -19.65 -7.73
CA GLY A 237 -9.39 -18.26 -7.32
C GLY A 237 -9.89 -17.36 -8.45
N TYR A 238 -10.26 -16.13 -8.08
CA TYR A 238 -10.69 -15.09 -9.02
C TYR A 238 -9.88 -13.83 -8.76
N ILE A 239 -9.12 -13.38 -9.76
CA ILE A 239 -8.29 -12.18 -9.68
C ILE A 239 -9.13 -10.98 -10.09
N GLN A 240 -9.06 -9.91 -9.28
CA GLN A 240 -9.63 -8.61 -9.58
C GLN A 240 -8.87 -7.50 -8.84
N GLN A 241 -9.09 -6.26 -9.26
CA GLN A 241 -8.56 -5.10 -8.55
C GLN A 241 -9.06 -5.10 -7.12
N SER A 242 -8.17 -4.81 -6.17
CA SER A 242 -8.46 -5.03 -4.76
C SER A 242 -8.69 -3.76 -3.95
N PHE A 243 -8.08 -2.63 -4.34
CA PHE A 243 -8.29 -1.37 -3.64
C PHE A 243 -8.35 -0.16 -4.58
N ALA A 244 -8.96 0.91 -4.07
CA ALA A 244 -8.92 2.24 -4.65
C ALA A 244 -8.34 3.22 -3.63
N GLY A 245 -7.26 3.90 -4.04
CA GLY A 245 -6.67 4.98 -3.24
C GLY A 245 -7.32 6.32 -3.58
N SER A 246 -7.66 7.12 -2.58
CA SER A 246 -8.17 8.47 -2.78
C SER A 246 -7.65 9.44 -1.72
N PHE A 247 -7.70 10.72 -2.03
CA PHE A 247 -7.31 11.80 -1.13
C PHE A 247 -8.55 12.62 -0.78
N ARG A 248 -8.70 12.94 0.49
CA ARG A 248 -9.82 13.72 1.00
C ARG A 248 -9.29 14.97 1.70
N ASN A 249 -10.12 16.01 1.76
CA ASN A 249 -9.76 17.24 2.47
C ASN A 249 -9.60 17.00 3.98
N GLY A 250 -8.99 17.96 4.69
CA GLY A 250 -8.76 17.84 6.13
C GLY A 250 -10.03 17.66 6.97
N ALA A 251 -11.21 18.00 6.44
CA ALA A 251 -12.50 17.72 7.06
C ALA A 251 -13.05 16.32 6.72
N ASN A 252 -12.36 15.54 5.90
CA ASN A 252 -12.79 14.24 5.35
C ASN A 252 -14.17 14.27 4.65
N SER A 253 -14.60 15.44 4.21
CA SER A 253 -15.96 15.64 3.66
C SER A 253 -16.06 15.42 2.15
N ALA A 254 -14.97 15.64 1.40
CA ALA A 254 -14.95 15.55 -0.05
C ALA A 254 -13.58 15.07 -0.55
N ALA A 255 -13.54 14.59 -1.80
CA ALA A 255 -12.28 14.41 -2.49
C ALA A 255 -11.52 15.75 -2.53
N ILE A 256 -10.19 15.68 -2.37
CA ILE A 256 -9.38 16.88 -2.34
C ILE A 256 -9.26 17.48 -3.75
N ALA A 257 -9.57 18.77 -3.88
CA ALA A 257 -8.81 19.63 -4.77
C ALA A 257 -7.60 20.07 -3.94
N THR A 258 -6.43 20.21 -4.52
CA THR A 258 -5.20 20.58 -3.82
C THR A 258 -5.46 21.63 -2.74
N ASP A 259 -5.17 21.32 -1.48
CA ASP A 259 -5.27 22.30 -0.39
C ASP A 259 -4.18 23.35 -0.55
N THR A 260 -4.51 24.59 -0.22
CA THR A 260 -3.61 25.73 -0.42
C THR A 260 -3.33 26.41 0.90
N GLU A 261 -2.09 26.35 1.32
CA GLU A 261 -1.59 27.06 2.48
C GLU A 261 -0.73 28.25 2.06
N TYR A 262 -0.54 29.19 2.97
CA TYR A 262 0.27 30.38 2.73
C TYR A 262 1.41 30.46 3.70
N GLN A 263 2.61 30.77 3.21
CA GLN A 263 3.83 30.94 4.00
C GLN A 263 3.65 31.88 5.19
N CYS A 264 2.93 32.97 5.02
CA CYS A 264 2.66 33.96 6.05
C CYS A 264 1.63 33.52 7.11
N GLN A 265 1.01 32.38 6.92
CA GLN A 265 0.10 31.77 7.87
C GLN A 265 0.70 30.45 8.37
N PRO A 266 1.68 30.50 9.30
CA PRO A 266 2.32 29.30 9.79
C PRO A 266 1.31 28.34 10.39
N ALA A 267 1.52 27.07 10.15
CA ALA A 267 0.67 26.00 10.66
C ALA A 267 1.42 25.17 11.70
N THR A 268 0.70 24.71 12.70
CA THR A 268 1.17 23.74 13.69
C THR A 268 0.13 22.63 13.79
N ASP A 269 0.56 21.39 13.55
CA ASP A 269 -0.25 20.19 13.62
C ASP A 269 -1.58 20.29 12.82
N LYS A 270 -1.54 21.02 11.71
CA LYS A 270 -2.74 21.22 10.88
C LYS A 270 -3.00 20.00 10.02
N LEU A 271 -4.19 19.39 10.16
CA LEU A 271 -4.67 18.33 9.28
C LEU A 271 -5.00 18.94 7.91
N VAL A 272 -4.28 18.53 6.88
CA VAL A 272 -4.42 19.07 5.50
C VAL A 272 -5.04 18.06 4.54
N ALA A 273 -4.86 16.77 4.78
CA ALA A 273 -5.43 15.73 3.94
C ALA A 273 -5.72 14.46 4.74
N VAL A 274 -6.62 13.65 4.23
CA VAL A 274 -6.87 12.28 4.66
C VAL A 274 -6.62 11.35 3.50
N LEU A 275 -5.73 10.38 3.68
CA LEU A 275 -5.44 9.31 2.75
C LEU A 275 -6.48 8.22 2.97
N ARG A 276 -7.24 7.86 1.95
CA ARG A 276 -8.23 6.79 2.03
C ARG A 276 -7.83 5.61 1.17
N TYR A 277 -7.80 4.43 1.78
CA TYR A 277 -7.68 3.13 1.13
C TYR A 277 -9.04 2.44 1.22
N SER A 278 -9.71 2.30 0.08
CA SER A 278 -11.02 1.64 0.01
C SER A 278 -10.86 0.24 -0.56
N GLU A 279 -11.38 -0.76 0.13
CA GLU A 279 -11.50 -2.10 -0.42
C GLU A 279 -12.49 -2.14 -1.57
N LEU A 280 -12.18 -2.92 -2.60
CA LEU A 280 -13.10 -3.23 -3.70
C LEU A 280 -13.80 -4.58 -3.51
N PHE A 281 -13.34 -5.39 -2.57
CA PHE A 281 -14.01 -6.58 -2.08
C PHE A 281 -13.56 -6.88 -0.63
N GLY A 282 -14.44 -7.38 0.19
CA GLY A 282 -14.28 -7.45 1.67
C GLY A 282 -13.16 -8.37 2.21
N THR A 283 -12.36 -9.01 1.36
CA THR A 283 -11.18 -9.80 1.74
C THR A 283 -9.90 -9.29 1.06
N ALA A 284 -9.91 -8.04 0.62
CA ALA A 284 -8.74 -7.42 -0.01
C ALA A 284 -7.66 -7.08 1.02
N PHE A 285 -8.08 -6.57 2.19
CA PHE A 285 -7.18 -6.31 3.30
C PHE A 285 -7.26 -7.46 4.30
N LYS A 286 -6.12 -8.04 4.63
CA LYS A 286 -6.03 -9.27 5.41
C LYS A 286 -5.10 -9.09 6.59
N THR A 287 -5.49 -9.61 7.72
CA THR A 287 -4.61 -9.74 8.88
C THR A 287 -3.55 -10.80 8.64
N ARG A 288 -2.48 -10.80 9.42
CA ARG A 288 -1.43 -11.81 9.34
C ARG A 288 -1.96 -13.23 9.55
N VAL A 289 -2.78 -13.41 10.58
CA VAL A 289 -3.45 -14.68 10.91
C VAL A 289 -4.92 -14.41 11.13
N ASN A 290 -5.77 -15.41 10.91
CA ASN A 290 -7.17 -15.26 11.21
C ASN A 290 -7.36 -14.80 12.66
N GLY A 291 -8.01 -13.65 12.80
CA GLY A 291 -8.44 -13.17 14.10
C GLY A 291 -9.42 -14.19 14.71
N THR A 292 -9.24 -14.47 15.97
CA THR A 292 -10.07 -15.41 16.74
C THR A 292 -11.51 -14.93 16.95
N SER A 293 -11.86 -13.78 16.39
CA SER A 293 -13.05 -13.01 16.71
C SER A 293 -14.30 -13.42 15.96
N TYR A 294 -14.25 -14.39 15.04
CA TYR A 294 -15.43 -14.86 14.34
C TYR A 294 -15.95 -16.20 14.91
N ASN A 295 -16.12 -16.26 16.23
CA ASN A 295 -17.15 -17.10 16.78
C ASN A 295 -18.47 -16.30 16.71
N ALA A 296 -19.49 -16.87 16.10
CA ALA A 296 -20.84 -16.32 16.01
C ALA A 296 -21.51 -15.97 17.37
N GLY A 297 -20.73 -15.74 18.42
CA GLY A 297 -21.10 -15.46 19.79
C GLY A 297 -20.41 -14.25 20.43
N GLY A 298 -19.65 -13.46 19.70
CA GLY A 298 -19.34 -12.08 20.13
C GLY A 298 -18.38 -11.88 21.29
N SER A 299 -17.42 -12.77 21.56
CA SER A 299 -16.37 -12.52 22.54
C SER A 299 -14.98 -12.45 21.89
N PRO A 300 -14.27 -11.32 21.96
CA PRO A 300 -12.89 -11.25 21.55
C PRO A 300 -12.02 -11.99 22.57
N GLY A 301 -11.16 -12.90 22.12
CA GLY A 301 -10.04 -13.30 22.96
C GLY A 301 -9.75 -14.76 23.21
N THR A 302 -10.29 -15.73 22.49
CA THR A 302 -9.83 -17.12 22.60
C THR A 302 -9.32 -17.64 21.27
N THR A 303 -8.01 -17.72 21.19
CA THR A 303 -7.22 -18.23 20.08
C THR A 303 -7.53 -19.70 19.77
N SER A 304 -8.36 -19.94 18.77
CA SER A 304 -8.34 -21.22 18.07
C SER A 304 -8.09 -20.96 16.59
N ALA A 305 -6.91 -20.45 16.27
CA ALA A 305 -6.42 -20.34 14.89
C ALA A 305 -6.43 -21.69 14.17
N THR A 306 -6.54 -22.78 14.90
CA THR A 306 -6.50 -24.15 14.40
C THR A 306 -7.84 -24.69 13.92
N ALA A 307 -8.98 -24.18 14.40
CA ALA A 307 -10.27 -24.81 14.09
C ALA A 307 -10.73 -24.57 12.64
N ILE A 308 -10.55 -23.35 12.11
CA ILE A 308 -10.96 -23.02 10.72
C ILE A 308 -9.99 -23.64 9.71
N GLN A 309 -8.71 -23.74 10.04
CA GLN A 309 -7.68 -24.30 9.16
C GLN A 309 -7.85 -25.81 8.93
N ASN A 310 -8.56 -26.49 9.80
CA ASN A 310 -8.80 -27.93 9.72
C ASN A 310 -10.04 -28.30 8.88
N ILE A 311 -10.71 -27.35 8.29
CA ILE A 311 -11.88 -27.61 7.41
C ILE A 311 -11.40 -27.59 5.96
N PRO A 312 -11.45 -28.72 5.24
CA PRO A 312 -11.10 -28.78 3.83
C PRO A 312 -11.89 -27.77 3.00
N GLY A 313 -11.20 -26.96 2.21
CA GLY A 313 -11.83 -25.97 1.34
C GLY A 313 -12.34 -24.71 2.05
N ALA A 314 -12.00 -24.50 3.33
CA ALA A 314 -12.28 -23.23 3.99
C ALA A 314 -11.50 -22.08 3.34
N ILE A 315 -12.13 -20.89 3.28
CA ILE A 315 -11.43 -19.67 2.85
C ILE A 315 -10.65 -19.12 4.05
N TYR A 316 -9.37 -18.87 3.82
CA TYR A 316 -8.53 -18.17 4.78
C TYR A 316 -8.67 -16.66 4.59
N ASN A 317 -9.42 -16.00 5.48
CA ASN A 317 -9.55 -14.54 5.47
C ASN A 317 -8.33 -13.87 6.14
N SER A 318 -7.13 -14.35 5.82
CA SER A 318 -5.85 -13.86 6.35
C SER A 318 -4.75 -14.06 5.30
N GLU A 319 -3.61 -13.43 5.52
CA GLU A 319 -2.42 -13.67 4.68
C GLU A 319 -1.84 -15.07 4.92
N SER A 320 -2.07 -15.66 6.10
CA SER A 320 -1.65 -17.02 6.43
C SER A 320 -2.65 -18.05 5.89
N GLY A 321 -2.11 -19.20 5.48
CA GLY A 321 -2.86 -20.38 5.11
C GLY A 321 -2.92 -21.41 6.23
N PHE A 322 -2.83 -22.70 5.87
CA PHE A 322 -2.84 -23.83 6.78
C PHE A 322 -1.48 -23.95 7.49
N ILE A 323 -1.49 -23.88 8.80
CA ILE A 323 -0.29 -24.06 9.66
C ILE A 323 -0.38 -25.47 10.27
N SER A 324 0.47 -26.36 9.79
CA SER A 324 0.50 -27.74 10.27
C SER A 324 1.12 -27.86 11.68
N ALA A 325 0.60 -28.76 12.48
CA ALA A 325 1.20 -29.17 13.74
C ALA A 325 1.53 -30.65 13.66
N PHE A 326 2.78 -30.98 13.34
CA PHE A 326 3.20 -32.38 13.23
C PHE A 326 3.39 -33.00 14.62
N SER A 327 2.75 -34.16 14.81
CA SER A 327 2.96 -35.02 15.97
C SER A 327 3.54 -36.36 15.47
N GLY A 328 4.54 -36.93 16.13
CA GLY A 328 5.12 -38.20 15.72
C GLY A 328 6.37 -38.10 14.86
N SER A 329 6.82 -36.92 14.48
CA SER A 329 8.13 -36.67 13.91
C SER A 329 9.22 -36.63 15.02
N ALA A 330 10.47 -36.84 14.64
CA ALA A 330 11.63 -36.63 15.54
C ALA A 330 11.69 -35.18 16.07
N THR A 331 11.00 -34.24 15.40
CA THR A 331 10.80 -32.86 15.81
C THR A 331 9.29 -32.53 15.71
N PRO A 332 8.51 -32.73 16.78
CA PRO A 332 7.12 -32.30 16.82
C PRO A 332 7.00 -30.77 16.63
N GLY A 333 6.05 -30.32 15.84
CA GLY A 333 5.82 -28.89 15.61
C GLY A 333 5.49 -28.57 14.15
N PRO A 334 5.35 -27.29 13.80
CA PRO A 334 5.09 -26.87 12.42
C PRO A 334 6.30 -27.13 11.52
N LEU A 335 6.04 -27.29 10.21
CA LEU A 335 7.10 -27.33 9.20
C LEU A 335 7.80 -25.96 9.14
N THR A 336 9.08 -25.95 9.47
CA THR A 336 9.90 -24.73 9.49
C THR A 336 11.18 -24.89 8.69
N ALA A 337 11.71 -23.78 8.21
CA ALA A 337 13.06 -23.69 7.66
C ALA A 337 13.72 -22.40 8.12
N THR A 338 15.02 -22.45 8.46
CA THR A 338 15.79 -21.28 8.85
C THR A 338 16.68 -20.85 7.70
N VAL A 339 16.54 -19.59 7.27
CA VAL A 339 17.32 -18.97 6.20
C VAL A 339 17.95 -17.69 6.75
N SER A 340 19.27 -17.58 6.72
CA SER A 340 20.01 -16.40 7.19
C SER A 340 19.62 -15.96 8.61
N GLY A 341 19.34 -16.91 9.50
CA GLY A 341 18.98 -16.64 10.90
C GLY A 341 17.49 -16.39 11.16
N THR A 342 16.67 -16.27 10.11
CA THR A 342 15.21 -16.12 10.24
C THR A 342 14.53 -17.47 10.03
N THR A 343 13.64 -17.84 10.96
CA THR A 343 12.85 -19.08 10.87
C THR A 343 11.49 -18.78 10.26
N TYR A 344 11.19 -19.45 9.16
CA TYR A 344 9.92 -19.38 8.46
C TYR A 344 9.10 -20.63 8.71
N THR A 345 7.79 -20.46 8.85
CA THR A 345 6.82 -21.55 9.10
C THR A 345 5.92 -21.71 7.88
N ALA A 346 5.66 -22.98 7.48
CA ALA A 346 4.74 -23.29 6.39
C ALA A 346 3.34 -22.72 6.67
N GLY A 347 2.78 -22.05 5.68
CA GLY A 347 1.47 -21.44 5.75
C GLY A 347 1.40 -20.13 6.56
N LEU A 348 2.42 -19.78 7.34
CA LEU A 348 2.45 -18.56 8.13
C LEU A 348 3.02 -17.38 7.31
N ALA A 349 2.24 -16.33 7.16
CA ALA A 349 2.70 -15.07 6.58
C ALA A 349 3.62 -14.30 7.54
N ASP A 350 4.48 -13.44 6.99
CA ASP A 350 5.39 -12.64 7.81
C ASP A 350 4.67 -11.50 8.52
N TYR A 351 3.68 -10.90 7.85
CA TYR A 351 2.82 -9.82 8.38
C TYR A 351 1.45 -9.82 7.67
N GLY A 352 0.55 -8.96 8.11
CA GLY A 352 -0.72 -8.67 7.45
C GLY A 352 -0.55 -7.81 6.19
N THR A 353 -1.63 -7.47 5.53
CA THR A 353 -1.61 -6.49 4.44
C THR A 353 -1.05 -5.17 4.95
N ARG A 354 -0.07 -4.60 4.25
CA ARG A 354 0.46 -3.26 4.54
C ARG A 354 0.01 -2.26 3.50
N LEU A 355 -0.49 -1.12 3.97
CA LEU A 355 -0.92 0.03 3.19
C LEU A 355 0.21 1.06 3.23
N LYS A 356 0.62 1.59 2.08
CA LYS A 356 1.79 2.47 1.95
C LYS A 356 1.45 3.78 1.27
N ALA A 357 1.95 4.88 1.82
CA ALA A 357 1.97 6.19 1.20
C ALA A 357 3.42 6.65 0.98
N VAL A 358 3.73 7.11 -0.23
CA VAL A 358 5.02 7.73 -0.58
C VAL A 358 4.78 9.19 -0.87
N PHE A 359 5.41 10.06 -0.08
CA PHE A 359 5.33 11.52 -0.21
C PHE A 359 6.54 12.05 -0.96
N ASN A 360 6.33 13.02 -1.84
CA ASN A 360 7.39 13.67 -2.61
C ASN A 360 7.20 15.18 -2.62
N ASN A 361 8.28 15.88 -2.95
CA ASN A 361 8.34 17.34 -3.05
C ASN A 361 8.03 18.07 -1.73
N ILE A 362 8.36 17.46 -0.59
CA ILE A 362 8.22 18.12 0.72
C ILE A 362 9.26 19.25 0.80
N PRO A 363 8.83 20.53 0.93
CA PRO A 363 9.77 21.65 0.97
C PRO A 363 10.61 21.65 2.25
N THR A 364 11.82 22.17 2.15
CA THR A 364 12.67 22.38 3.34
C THR A 364 11.97 23.31 4.33
N GLY A 365 11.95 22.91 5.61
CA GLY A 365 11.28 23.66 6.68
C GLY A 365 9.82 23.28 6.89
N VAL A 366 9.28 22.34 6.11
CA VAL A 366 7.97 21.72 6.34
C VAL A 366 8.17 20.36 7.02
N SER A 367 7.52 20.16 8.15
CA SER A 367 7.42 18.87 8.82
C SER A 367 6.08 18.23 8.48
N VAL A 368 6.12 16.98 8.04
CA VAL A 368 4.92 16.19 7.71
C VAL A 368 4.75 15.11 8.76
N TYR A 369 3.54 14.97 9.27
CA TYR A 369 3.14 13.94 10.23
C TYR A 369 2.00 13.12 9.66
N VAL A 370 1.92 11.87 10.07
CA VAL A 370 0.80 10.99 9.74
C VAL A 370 0.19 10.41 11.02
N SER A 371 -1.08 10.02 10.97
CA SER A 371 -1.70 9.31 12.07
C SER A 371 -1.05 7.93 12.25
N ALA A 372 -0.78 7.53 13.49
CA ALA A 372 -0.17 6.26 13.83
C ALA A 372 -1.13 5.08 13.64
N VAL A 373 -2.43 5.34 13.69
CA VAL A 373 -3.51 4.38 13.42
C VAL A 373 -4.49 5.01 12.45
N ASN A 374 -5.34 4.18 11.83
CA ASN A 374 -6.42 4.71 11.00
C ASN A 374 -7.38 5.58 11.81
N LEU A 375 -8.07 6.49 11.12
CA LEU A 375 -9.05 7.41 11.70
C LEU A 375 -10.45 6.79 11.60
N THR A 376 -11.28 7.04 12.61
CA THR A 376 -12.69 6.65 12.66
C THR A 376 -13.50 7.79 13.25
N ASP A 377 -14.81 7.78 13.03
CA ASP A 377 -15.75 8.71 13.70
C ASP A 377 -16.08 8.30 15.13
N GLY A 378 -15.48 7.21 15.60
CA GLY A 378 -15.73 6.66 16.93
C GLY A 378 -17.08 5.93 17.07
N THR A 379 -17.92 5.90 16.04
CA THR A 379 -19.26 5.30 16.08
C THR A 379 -19.55 4.31 14.95
N SER A 380 -18.79 4.35 13.85
CA SER A 380 -19.03 3.51 12.69
C SER A 380 -18.27 2.17 12.78
N PRO A 381 -18.92 1.04 12.61
CA PRO A 381 -18.25 -0.25 12.49
C PRO A 381 -17.63 -0.49 11.10
N THR A 382 -17.84 0.39 10.13
CA THR A 382 -17.46 0.19 8.71
C THR A 382 -16.29 1.04 8.26
N GLY A 383 -15.43 1.51 9.17
CA GLY A 383 -14.19 2.23 8.87
C GLY A 383 -14.35 3.52 8.06
N GLY A 384 -13.38 4.39 8.21
CA GLY A 384 -13.41 5.71 7.64
C GLY A 384 -14.31 6.67 8.41
N ALA A 385 -13.77 7.80 8.84
CA ALA A 385 -14.56 8.84 9.48
C ALA A 385 -15.61 9.39 8.50
N PRO A 386 -16.91 9.43 8.87
CA PRO A 386 -17.92 10.06 8.04
C PRO A 386 -17.63 11.54 7.84
N ALA A 387 -18.10 12.07 6.72
CA ALA A 387 -17.96 13.47 6.39
C ALA A 387 -18.53 14.37 7.50
N GLY A 388 -17.69 15.27 8.02
CA GLY A 388 -18.11 16.31 8.97
C GLY A 388 -18.23 15.92 10.43
N THR A 389 -17.83 14.70 10.82
CA THR A 389 -17.73 14.25 12.22
C THR A 389 -16.30 14.36 12.74
N GLY A 390 -16.15 14.44 14.05
CA GLY A 390 -14.83 14.52 14.68
C GLY A 390 -13.96 13.32 14.28
N ILE A 391 -12.84 13.61 13.62
CA ILE A 391 -11.90 12.58 13.18
C ILE A 391 -11.03 12.22 14.36
N VAL A 392 -11.10 10.98 14.82
CA VAL A 392 -10.31 10.49 15.95
C VAL A 392 -9.54 9.22 15.57
N PRO A 393 -8.38 8.96 16.19
CA PRO A 393 -7.67 7.71 16.01
C PRO A 393 -8.55 6.52 16.41
N ALA A 394 -8.52 5.44 15.63
CA ALA A 394 -9.26 4.22 15.94
C ALA A 394 -8.78 3.65 17.29
N PRO A 395 -9.68 3.31 18.21
CA PRO A 395 -9.28 2.62 19.44
C PRO A 395 -8.82 1.19 19.14
N ALA A 396 -7.99 0.62 19.99
CA ALA A 396 -7.50 -0.75 19.86
C ALA A 396 -8.61 -1.82 19.80
N THR A 397 -9.82 -1.46 20.22
CA THR A 397 -11.02 -2.31 20.14
C THR A 397 -11.84 -2.09 18.86
N SER A 398 -11.38 -1.23 17.95
CA SER A 398 -12.04 -1.01 16.66
C SER A 398 -12.07 -2.33 15.87
N PRO A 399 -13.19 -2.68 15.22
CA PRO A 399 -13.25 -3.86 14.37
C PRO A 399 -12.34 -3.74 13.14
N GLU A 400 -11.95 -2.53 12.79
CA GLU A 400 -11.05 -2.18 11.68
C GLU A 400 -9.91 -1.37 12.25
N LEU A 401 -8.70 -1.95 12.23
CA LEU A 401 -7.51 -1.31 12.78
C LEU A 401 -6.30 -1.59 11.89
N ALA A 402 -5.59 -0.53 11.56
CA ALA A 402 -4.27 -0.61 10.96
C ALA A 402 -3.30 0.28 11.73
N GLU A 403 -2.10 -0.22 11.98
CA GLU A 403 -1.09 0.41 12.82
C GLU A 403 0.17 0.72 12.02
N LEU A 404 0.75 1.91 12.24
CA LEU A 404 1.99 2.35 11.61
C LEU A 404 3.14 1.42 12.00
N VAL A 405 3.92 0.99 11.00
CA VAL A 405 5.09 0.12 11.16
C VAL A 405 6.35 0.79 10.61
N SER A 406 7.52 0.40 11.12
CA SER A 406 8.79 1.08 10.83
C SER A 406 9.36 0.76 9.44
N SER A 407 9.00 -0.37 8.84
CA SER A 407 9.52 -0.80 7.54
C SER A 407 8.47 -1.47 6.66
N GLU A 408 8.78 -1.60 5.36
CA GLU A 408 7.89 -2.29 4.42
C GLU A 408 7.88 -3.81 4.60
N ALA A 409 8.99 -4.39 5.05
CA ALA A 409 9.26 -5.83 4.97
C ALA A 409 9.81 -6.44 6.27
N GLY A 410 9.81 -5.71 7.37
CA GLY A 410 10.27 -6.21 8.68
C GLY A 410 9.13 -6.81 9.51
N ILE A 411 9.46 -7.74 10.43
CA ILE A 411 8.56 -8.12 11.51
C ILE A 411 8.71 -7.03 12.57
N ASP A 412 7.98 -5.94 12.38
CA ASP A 412 8.09 -4.77 13.24
C ASP A 412 6.96 -4.76 14.26
N ASN A 413 7.29 -4.31 15.45
CA ASN A 413 6.27 -3.87 16.38
C ASN A 413 5.71 -2.53 15.89
N PRO A 414 4.46 -2.19 16.22
CA PRO A 414 3.92 -0.86 15.95
C PRO A 414 4.86 0.22 16.45
N ILE A 415 5.01 1.29 15.67
CA ILE A 415 5.87 2.42 16.07
C ILE A 415 5.22 3.08 17.29
N PRO A 416 5.95 3.27 18.40
CA PRO A 416 5.42 3.99 19.55
C PRO A 416 4.99 5.40 19.12
N VAL A 417 3.78 5.79 19.48
CA VAL A 417 3.26 7.14 19.25
C VAL A 417 4.19 8.16 19.92
N GLN A 418 4.58 9.20 19.20
CA GLN A 418 5.37 10.28 19.79
C GLN A 418 4.55 10.99 20.88
N THR A 419 5.09 11.02 22.11
CA THR A 419 4.49 11.75 23.21
C THR A 419 4.69 13.25 22.98
N GLY A 420 3.61 14.02 22.94
CA GLY A 420 3.65 15.49 22.83
C GLY A 420 2.86 16.08 21.67
N LEU A 421 2.43 15.28 20.70
CA LEU A 421 1.49 15.70 19.67
C LEU A 421 0.09 15.22 20.03
N SER A 422 -0.90 16.08 19.91
CA SER A 422 -2.30 15.69 20.15
C SER A 422 -2.75 14.73 19.06
N GLY A 423 -3.30 13.57 19.42
CA GLY A 423 -3.98 12.70 18.46
C GLY A 423 -3.20 11.54 17.86
N GLY A 424 -2.06 11.11 18.43
CA GLY A 424 -1.36 9.90 17.96
C GLY A 424 -0.73 10.07 16.57
N GLN A 425 0.00 11.16 16.37
CA GLN A 425 0.69 11.49 15.13
C GLN A 425 2.15 11.05 15.18
N TRP A 426 2.70 10.73 14.02
CA TRP A 426 4.10 10.36 13.83
C TRP A 426 4.78 11.29 12.83
N LEU A 427 5.93 11.89 13.23
CA LEU A 427 6.76 12.69 12.34
C LEU A 427 7.45 11.80 11.31
N LEU A 428 7.25 12.11 10.04
CA LEU A 428 7.92 11.41 8.95
C LEU A 428 9.38 11.88 8.80
N PRO A 429 10.34 10.97 8.72
CA PRO A 429 11.71 11.31 8.34
C PRO A 429 11.74 11.72 6.87
N VAL A 430 12.06 12.99 6.60
CA VAL A 430 12.15 13.52 5.23
C VAL A 430 13.58 13.45 4.74
N SER A 431 13.78 12.85 3.56
CA SER A 431 15.09 12.78 2.91
C SER A 431 15.55 14.16 2.41
N SER A 432 16.84 14.29 2.08
CA SER A 432 17.40 15.51 1.48
C SER A 432 16.76 15.88 0.12
N THR A 433 16.09 14.92 -0.54
CA THR A 433 15.36 15.13 -1.78
C THR A 433 13.89 15.50 -1.58
N GLY A 434 13.45 15.70 -0.34
CA GLY A 434 12.06 16.02 -0.02
C GLY A 434 11.11 14.83 -0.15
N SER A 435 11.60 13.60 0.00
CA SER A 435 10.79 12.39 -0.06
C SER A 435 10.67 11.73 1.30
N SER A 436 9.53 11.11 1.57
CA SER A 436 9.26 10.30 2.75
C SER A 436 8.24 9.22 2.45
N GLN A 437 8.11 8.26 3.35
CA GLN A 437 7.08 7.23 3.25
C GLN A 437 6.53 6.84 4.62
N ALA A 438 5.31 6.34 4.62
CA ALA A 438 4.64 5.74 5.75
C ALA A 438 3.97 4.44 5.33
N GLN A 439 3.92 3.48 6.22
CA GLN A 439 3.23 2.21 6.00
C GLN A 439 2.50 1.76 7.26
N TRP A 440 1.30 1.23 7.07
CA TRP A 440 0.43 0.73 8.14
C TRP A 440 0.10 -0.73 7.89
N GLU A 441 0.19 -1.57 8.91
CA GLU A 441 -0.21 -2.97 8.85
C GLU A 441 -1.64 -3.14 9.33
N VAL A 442 -2.46 -3.85 8.56
CA VAL A 442 -3.83 -4.21 8.94
C VAL A 442 -3.78 -5.29 10.02
N VAL A 443 -4.26 -4.96 11.20
CA VAL A 443 -4.27 -5.85 12.38
C VAL A 443 -5.67 -6.34 12.75
N GLN A 444 -6.72 -5.61 12.32
CA GLN A 444 -8.13 -6.02 12.44
C GLN A 444 -8.90 -5.64 11.19
N THR A 445 -9.80 -6.51 10.72
CA THR A 445 -10.60 -6.32 9.50
C THR A 445 -11.91 -7.12 9.58
N LEU A 446 -12.93 -6.68 8.85
CA LEU A 446 -14.24 -7.31 8.73
C LEU A 446 -14.40 -7.94 7.33
N PRO A 447 -14.10 -9.22 7.14
CA PRO A 447 -14.03 -9.84 5.80
C PRO A 447 -15.38 -9.95 5.07
N ASN A 448 -16.48 -9.60 5.71
CA ASN A 448 -17.84 -9.66 5.14
C ASN A 448 -18.34 -8.32 4.59
N THR A 449 -17.58 -7.24 4.76
CA THR A 449 -17.90 -5.88 4.32
C THR A 449 -16.71 -5.25 3.63
N THR A 450 -16.94 -4.33 2.71
CA THR A 450 -15.87 -3.51 2.15
C THR A 450 -15.55 -2.37 3.11
N GLU A 451 -14.28 -2.19 3.40
CA GLU A 451 -13.80 -1.27 4.42
C GLU A 451 -13.06 -0.06 3.81
N ASN A 452 -12.96 1.01 4.62
CA ASN A 452 -12.13 2.16 4.30
C ASN A 452 -11.17 2.44 5.44
N TYR A 453 -9.88 2.43 5.16
CA TYR A 453 -8.85 2.83 6.11
C TYR A 453 -8.40 4.25 5.77
N ASP A 454 -8.65 5.17 6.68
CA ASP A 454 -8.36 6.59 6.56
C ASP A 454 -7.16 6.97 7.43
N PHE A 455 -6.17 7.68 6.85
CA PHE A 455 -5.00 8.15 7.59
C PHE A 455 -4.82 9.66 7.42
N GLY A 456 -4.72 10.37 8.54
CA GLY A 456 -4.52 11.82 8.54
C GLY A 456 -3.09 12.19 8.13
N VAL A 457 -2.98 13.26 7.35
CA VAL A 457 -1.70 13.92 7.03
C VAL A 457 -1.73 15.30 7.64
N TYR A 458 -0.78 15.59 8.51
CA TYR A 458 -0.66 16.85 9.25
C TYR A 458 0.65 17.54 8.88
N ILE A 459 0.64 18.85 8.92
CA ILE A 459 1.83 19.65 8.65
C ILE A 459 2.11 20.65 9.75
N THR A 460 3.40 20.93 9.93
CA THR A 460 3.90 22.04 10.71
C THR A 460 4.94 22.79 9.89
N PHE A 461 4.79 24.10 9.76
CA PHE A 461 5.79 24.96 9.13
C PHE A 461 5.78 26.36 9.73
N LYS A 462 6.91 27.06 9.56
CA LYS A 462 7.09 28.45 9.94
C LYS A 462 7.10 29.35 8.70
N ASN A 463 6.97 30.63 8.89
CA ASN A 463 7.01 31.64 7.82
C ASN A 463 8.36 31.80 7.09
N THR A 464 9.35 30.95 7.41
CA THR A 464 10.69 30.97 6.80
C THR A 464 10.87 30.02 5.61
N ILE A 465 9.84 29.28 5.21
CA ILE A 465 9.92 28.40 4.03
C ILE A 465 10.10 29.22 2.75
N THR A 466 10.92 28.71 1.82
CA THR A 466 11.29 29.43 0.59
C THR A 466 10.86 28.71 -0.69
N ALA A 467 10.34 27.50 -0.59
CA ALA A 467 9.96 26.68 -1.74
C ALA A 467 8.44 26.45 -1.78
N THR A 468 7.89 26.37 -2.98
CA THR A 468 6.44 26.35 -3.25
C THR A 468 6.01 25.16 -4.08
N ASN A 469 6.80 24.09 -4.15
CA ASN A 469 6.39 22.91 -4.90
C ASN A 469 5.20 22.23 -4.21
N GLY A 470 4.25 21.77 -5.01
CA GLY A 470 3.14 20.99 -4.49
C GLY A 470 3.63 19.67 -3.89
N ILE A 471 3.18 19.36 -2.68
CA ILE A 471 3.46 18.07 -2.03
C ILE A 471 2.54 17.03 -2.65
N THR A 472 3.15 15.95 -3.17
CA THR A 472 2.42 14.85 -3.80
C THR A 472 2.52 13.59 -2.97
N ALA A 473 1.51 12.73 -3.06
CA ALA A 473 1.58 11.40 -2.48
C ALA A 473 1.04 10.34 -3.44
N THR A 474 1.57 9.12 -3.32
CA THR A 474 1.15 7.93 -4.05
C THR A 474 0.76 6.85 -3.04
N LEU A 475 -0.38 6.18 -3.25
CA LEU A 475 -0.90 5.13 -2.39
C LEU A 475 -0.69 3.77 -3.05
N SER A 476 -0.25 2.78 -2.28
CA SER A 476 -0.03 1.41 -2.75
C SER A 476 -0.09 0.42 -1.59
N TYR A 477 0.00 -0.87 -1.90
CA TYR A 477 0.37 -1.88 -0.91
C TYR A 477 1.88 -1.87 -0.64
N ALA A 478 2.30 -2.58 0.40
CA ALA A 478 3.69 -2.87 0.73
C ALA A 478 3.84 -4.33 1.23
N PRO A 479 5.05 -4.92 1.08
CA PRO A 479 6.22 -4.39 0.40
C PRO A 479 6.10 -4.47 -1.13
N THR A 480 6.69 -3.50 -1.78
CA THR A 480 6.83 -3.44 -3.23
C THR A 480 8.28 -3.75 -3.63
N PRO A 481 8.55 -4.15 -4.90
CA PRO A 481 9.90 -4.35 -5.37
C PRO A 481 10.74 -3.09 -5.20
N THR A 482 11.73 -3.21 -4.34
CA THR A 482 12.79 -2.23 -4.07
C THR A 482 14.08 -3.01 -3.88
N ALA A 483 15.24 -2.37 -3.84
CA ALA A 483 16.43 -3.11 -3.42
C ALA A 483 16.18 -3.72 -2.01
N PRO A 484 16.48 -5.02 -1.78
CA PRO A 484 17.30 -5.92 -2.58
C PRO A 484 16.56 -6.81 -3.60
N PHE A 485 15.25 -6.74 -3.79
CA PHE A 485 14.58 -7.62 -4.74
C PHE A 485 13.89 -6.87 -5.89
N THR A 486 13.78 -7.53 -7.04
CA THR A 486 13.17 -7.00 -8.27
C THR A 486 11.76 -7.56 -8.47
N ALA A 487 10.97 -6.97 -9.37
CA ALA A 487 9.64 -7.47 -9.71
C ALA A 487 9.67 -8.90 -10.26
N SER A 488 10.69 -9.25 -11.05
CA SER A 488 10.87 -10.62 -11.56
C SER A 488 11.16 -11.62 -10.44
N ALA A 489 12.00 -11.27 -9.47
CA ALA A 489 12.27 -12.10 -8.30
C ALA A 489 11.03 -12.19 -7.38
N ALA A 490 10.30 -11.08 -7.19
CA ALA A 490 9.10 -11.04 -6.38
C ALA A 490 8.01 -12.00 -6.89
N GLY A 491 7.92 -12.20 -8.20
CA GLY A 491 6.97 -13.08 -8.85
C GLY A 491 7.34 -14.57 -8.85
N LEU A 492 8.41 -14.98 -8.16
CA LEU A 492 8.88 -16.37 -8.08
C LEU A 492 8.76 -16.93 -6.67
N ALA A 493 8.77 -18.27 -6.54
CA ALA A 493 8.93 -18.93 -5.25
C ALA A 493 10.28 -18.56 -4.62
N SER A 494 10.31 -18.34 -3.32
CA SER A 494 11.50 -17.92 -2.59
C SER A 494 11.52 -18.50 -1.18
N ASN A 495 12.72 -18.69 -0.65
CA ASN A 495 12.95 -19.08 0.75
C ASN A 495 13.20 -17.88 1.67
N SER A 496 13.40 -16.68 1.13
CA SER A 496 13.81 -15.49 1.89
C SER A 496 12.94 -14.25 1.64
N LEU A 497 12.17 -14.22 0.53
CA LEU A 497 11.26 -13.10 0.27
C LEU A 497 10.01 -13.21 1.14
N THR A 498 9.52 -12.07 1.55
CA THR A 498 8.37 -11.95 2.46
C THR A 498 7.04 -12.35 1.81
N ILE A 499 6.11 -12.78 2.65
CA ILE A 499 4.69 -13.02 2.33
C ILE A 499 3.85 -12.16 3.28
N PRO A 500 2.94 -11.29 2.79
CA PRO A 500 2.68 -10.99 1.38
C PRO A 500 3.74 -10.11 0.72
N ARG A 501 3.66 -9.92 -0.60
CA ARG A 501 4.40 -8.94 -1.38
C ARG A 501 3.61 -8.55 -2.64
N PHE A 502 3.79 -7.29 -3.08
CA PHE A 502 2.92 -6.68 -4.07
C PHE A 502 3.69 -6.00 -5.20
N ALA A 503 3.02 -5.85 -6.33
CA ALA A 503 3.52 -5.04 -7.43
C ALA A 503 3.53 -3.55 -7.05
N VAL A 504 4.47 -2.82 -7.64
CA VAL A 504 4.39 -1.35 -7.61
C VAL A 504 3.11 -0.95 -8.33
N ALA A 505 2.28 -0.14 -7.71
CA ALA A 505 1.14 0.46 -8.39
C ALA A 505 1.63 1.10 -9.69
N ALA A 506 0.95 0.82 -10.81
CA ALA A 506 1.28 1.44 -12.09
C ALA A 506 1.44 2.93 -11.86
N ALA A 507 2.58 3.48 -12.29
CA ALA A 507 3.05 4.82 -11.94
C ALA A 507 1.94 5.87 -12.11
N SER A 508 1.13 6.04 -11.09
CA SER A 508 0.33 7.23 -10.94
C SER A 508 1.33 8.32 -10.56
N SER A 509 1.48 9.32 -11.40
CA SER A 509 2.03 10.60 -10.97
C SER A 509 1.35 10.94 -9.65
N GLY A 510 2.12 11.10 -8.57
CA GLY A 510 1.56 11.31 -7.25
C GLY A 510 0.49 12.41 -7.29
N THR A 511 -0.58 12.24 -6.56
CA THR A 511 -1.63 13.25 -6.43
C THR A 511 -1.10 14.43 -5.64
N ASN A 512 -1.16 15.63 -6.22
CA ASN A 512 -0.86 16.86 -5.50
C ASN A 512 -2.01 17.16 -4.54
N PHE A 513 -1.78 17.02 -3.24
CA PHE A 513 -2.80 17.24 -2.22
C PHE A 513 -2.59 18.53 -1.43
N LEU A 514 -1.40 19.12 -1.48
CA LEU A 514 -1.07 20.32 -0.73
C LEU A 514 -0.10 21.21 -1.52
N GLN A 515 -0.39 22.48 -1.54
CA GLN A 515 0.50 23.52 -2.07
C GLN A 515 0.70 24.61 -1.03
N ILE A 516 1.94 25.04 -0.82
CA ILE A 516 2.23 26.18 0.05
C ILE A 516 2.67 27.35 -0.84
N ASN A 517 1.89 28.41 -0.86
CA ASN A 517 2.17 29.61 -1.64
C ASN A 517 3.00 30.59 -0.84
N LEU A 518 3.94 31.26 -1.51
CA LEU A 518 4.69 32.35 -0.89
C LEU A 518 3.77 33.57 -0.77
N CYS A 519 3.87 34.27 0.34
CA CYS A 519 3.26 35.57 0.53
C CYS A 519 4.20 36.63 -0.04
N THR A 520 3.78 37.29 -1.09
CA THR A 520 4.60 38.28 -1.79
C THR A 520 3.84 39.58 -2.02
N THR A 521 4.56 40.69 -2.09
CA THR A 521 4.08 41.97 -2.62
C THR A 521 4.98 42.39 -3.77
N ALA A 522 4.37 42.74 -4.89
CA ALA A 522 5.08 43.29 -6.04
C ALA A 522 4.82 44.80 -6.12
N LEU A 523 5.86 45.61 -6.18
CA LEU A 523 5.81 47.07 -6.25
C LEU A 523 6.43 47.56 -7.55
N LEU A 524 5.76 48.45 -8.28
CA LEU A 524 6.30 49.13 -9.42
C LEU A 524 6.73 50.55 -9.02
N PHE A 525 8.00 50.86 -9.27
CA PHE A 525 8.56 52.21 -9.21
C PHE A 525 8.70 52.69 -10.66
N PRO A 526 7.77 53.52 -11.16
CA PRO A 526 7.63 53.80 -12.61
C PRO A 526 8.75 54.66 -13.18
N TYR A 527 9.50 55.36 -12.36
CA TYR A 527 10.62 56.20 -12.80
C TYR A 527 11.76 56.21 -11.76
N VAL A 528 12.88 55.62 -12.13
CA VAL A 528 14.09 55.58 -11.35
C VAL A 528 15.26 56.09 -12.21
N THR A 529 16.10 56.94 -11.67
CA THR A 529 17.19 57.55 -12.46
C THR A 529 18.45 57.80 -11.64
N THR A 530 19.57 57.67 -12.33
CA THR A 530 20.92 58.16 -11.89
C THR A 530 21.49 59.09 -12.97
N ALA A 531 20.62 59.77 -13.74
CA ALA A 531 20.97 60.50 -14.94
C ALA A 531 21.63 61.87 -14.60
N PHE A 532 22.66 62.20 -15.36
CA PHE A 532 23.26 63.53 -15.34
C PHE A 532 22.43 64.50 -16.20
N LEU A 533 22.19 65.69 -15.69
CA LEU A 533 21.56 66.73 -16.50
C LEU A 533 22.47 67.30 -17.58
N VAL A 534 23.78 67.30 -17.31
CA VAL A 534 24.85 67.73 -18.22
C VAL A 534 26.04 66.86 -17.99
N ALA A 535 26.75 66.45 -19.05
CA ALA A 535 27.96 65.62 -18.95
C ALA A 535 29.00 66.25 -17.99
N GLY A 536 29.45 65.49 -17.00
CA GLY A 536 30.43 65.89 -16.01
C GLY A 536 29.91 66.67 -14.79
N GLN A 537 28.57 66.87 -14.69
CA GLN A 537 27.95 67.49 -13.49
C GLN A 537 27.22 66.44 -12.63
N SER A 538 27.08 66.76 -11.32
CA SER A 538 26.25 65.97 -10.42
C SER A 538 24.83 65.91 -10.97
N GLY A 539 24.31 64.67 -11.14
CA GLY A 539 22.99 64.40 -11.68
C GLY A 539 21.97 64.11 -10.60
N PHE A 540 20.87 63.55 -11.04
CA PHE A 540 19.84 63.04 -10.14
C PHE A 540 20.16 61.63 -9.68
N ASP A 541 19.82 61.34 -8.43
CA ASP A 541 19.75 59.98 -7.93
C ASP A 541 18.38 59.70 -7.35
N THR A 542 17.98 58.47 -7.29
CA THR A 542 16.70 58.04 -6.75
C THR A 542 16.93 57.28 -5.44
N GLY A 543 16.43 57.87 -4.34
CA GLY A 543 16.29 57.17 -3.06
C GLY A 543 15.04 56.31 -3.05
N ILE A 544 15.16 55.06 -2.66
CA ILE A 544 14.07 54.08 -2.62
C ILE A 544 13.94 53.62 -1.15
N SER A 545 12.71 53.69 -0.65
CA SER A 545 12.34 53.16 0.68
C SER A 545 11.22 52.13 0.51
N ILE A 546 11.38 50.95 1.13
CA ILE A 546 10.35 49.92 1.21
C ILE A 546 10.06 49.61 2.67
N ALA A 547 8.78 49.77 3.06
CA ALA A 547 8.29 49.49 4.41
C ALA A 547 7.59 48.15 4.45
N ASN A 548 7.87 47.38 5.51
CA ASN A 548 7.09 46.20 5.86
C ASN A 548 6.02 46.59 6.89
N THR A 549 4.77 46.72 6.44
CA THR A 549 3.68 47.21 7.27
C THR A 549 2.83 46.06 7.89
N THR A 550 3.37 44.87 8.00
CA THR A 550 2.67 43.76 8.64
C THR A 550 2.50 43.89 10.16
N SER A 551 3.06 44.95 10.77
CA SER A 551 2.76 45.38 12.15
C SER A 551 1.71 46.47 12.08
N ASP A 552 0.46 46.13 12.22
CA ASP A 552 -0.68 47.03 12.11
C ASP A 552 -1.73 46.74 13.22
N PRO A 553 -2.71 47.64 13.42
CA PRO A 553 -3.75 47.44 14.43
C PRO A 553 -4.90 46.51 13.94
N PHE A 554 -4.83 45.97 12.73
CA PHE A 554 -5.91 45.20 12.10
C PHE A 554 -5.80 43.69 12.35
N GLY A 555 -4.76 43.24 13.05
CA GLY A 555 -4.54 41.82 13.36
C GLY A 555 -3.78 41.06 12.27
N THR A 556 -3.04 41.75 11.43
CA THR A 556 -2.20 41.12 10.39
C THR A 556 -1.11 40.27 11.04
N THR A 557 -0.92 39.06 10.54
CA THR A 557 0.19 38.20 10.97
C THR A 557 1.51 38.83 10.57
N THR A 558 2.40 39.04 11.55
CA THR A 558 3.73 39.65 11.36
C THR A 558 4.61 38.79 10.45
N GLN A 559 5.24 39.41 9.46
CA GLN A 559 6.08 38.76 8.46
C GLN A 559 7.43 39.46 8.38
N ALA A 560 8.44 38.73 7.93
CA ALA A 560 9.76 39.27 7.62
C ALA A 560 10.26 38.67 6.31
N GLY A 561 10.93 39.44 5.48
CA GLY A 561 11.40 38.94 4.19
C GLY A 561 12.37 39.91 3.51
N LEU A 562 12.92 39.47 2.41
CA LEU A 562 13.79 40.26 1.53
C LEU A 562 12.97 40.75 0.33
N CYS A 563 13.39 41.84 -0.30
CA CYS A 563 12.85 42.32 -1.57
C CYS A 563 13.89 42.14 -2.68
N THR A 564 13.55 41.45 -3.75
CA THR A 564 14.37 41.39 -4.96
C THR A 564 14.00 42.55 -5.86
N LEU A 565 14.99 43.36 -6.24
CA LEU A 565 14.83 44.54 -7.08
C LEU A 565 15.23 44.20 -8.52
N TYR A 566 14.30 44.33 -9.44
CA TYR A 566 14.50 44.11 -10.88
C TYR A 566 14.53 45.44 -11.60
N TRP A 567 15.60 45.73 -12.32
CA TRP A 567 15.88 47.02 -12.95
C TRP A 567 15.68 46.91 -14.47
N TYR A 568 14.92 47.81 -15.05
CA TYR A 568 14.60 47.84 -16.48
C TYR A 568 14.82 49.24 -17.03
N GLY A 569 15.77 49.41 -17.94
CA GLY A 569 16.11 50.68 -18.54
C GLY A 569 17.50 50.74 -19.11
N GLY A 570 18.01 51.95 -19.34
CA GLY A 570 19.32 52.17 -19.94
C GLY A 570 19.72 53.64 -19.84
N ALA A 571 20.67 54.10 -20.73
CA ALA A 571 21.01 55.49 -20.79
C ALA A 571 19.78 56.34 -21.19
N PRO A 572 19.63 57.55 -20.60
CA PRO A 572 18.51 58.44 -20.94
C PRO A 572 18.44 58.72 -22.44
N GLY A 573 17.26 58.51 -23.03
CA GLY A 573 17.03 58.68 -24.47
C GLY A 573 17.55 57.55 -25.36
N ALA A 574 17.97 56.41 -24.79
CA ALA A 574 18.34 55.26 -25.59
C ALA A 574 17.13 54.69 -26.34
N THR A 575 17.28 54.47 -27.65
CA THR A 575 16.24 53.91 -28.54
C THR A 575 16.30 52.41 -28.68
N THR A 576 17.33 51.78 -28.13
CA THR A 576 17.55 50.33 -28.15
C THR A 576 17.43 49.76 -26.76
N ALA A 577 16.87 48.54 -26.67
CA ALA A 577 16.81 47.82 -25.40
C ALA A 577 18.24 47.60 -24.85
N ALA A 578 18.56 48.22 -23.73
CA ALA A 578 19.83 47.98 -23.06
C ALA A 578 19.78 46.66 -22.29
N THR A 579 20.94 46.08 -22.06
CA THR A 579 21.04 44.95 -21.11
C THR A 579 20.66 45.47 -19.74
N ASN A 580 19.58 44.91 -19.16
CA ASN A 580 19.12 45.30 -17.83
C ASN A 580 20.19 44.98 -16.78
N PRO A 581 20.39 45.84 -15.79
CA PRO A 581 21.24 45.51 -14.64
C PRO A 581 20.80 44.22 -13.97
N ALA A 582 21.76 43.51 -13.40
CA ALA A 582 21.45 42.29 -12.64
C ALA A 582 20.50 42.63 -11.45
N PRO A 583 19.55 41.75 -11.12
CA PRO A 583 18.73 41.91 -9.92
C PRO A 583 19.58 42.02 -8.66
N THR A 584 19.14 42.85 -7.72
CA THR A 584 19.77 43.02 -6.42
C THR A 584 18.78 42.69 -5.30
N THR A 585 19.26 42.42 -4.08
CA THR A 585 18.40 42.11 -2.94
C THR A 585 18.47 43.24 -1.92
N LEU A 586 17.33 43.77 -1.51
CA LEU A 586 17.20 44.76 -0.46
C LEU A 586 16.73 44.09 0.84
N GLY A 587 17.51 44.27 1.90
CA GLY A 587 17.18 43.84 3.24
C GLY A 587 17.35 44.99 4.26
N ALA A 588 17.17 44.71 5.55
CA ALA A 588 17.29 45.69 6.64
C ALA A 588 18.66 46.36 6.71
N GLY A 589 19.72 45.70 6.25
CA GLY A 589 21.10 46.24 6.18
C GLY A 589 21.45 46.89 4.84
N GLY A 590 20.50 47.14 3.94
CA GLY A 590 20.73 47.67 2.60
C GLY A 590 20.80 46.60 1.52
N VAL A 591 21.47 46.92 0.41
CA VAL A 591 21.53 46.05 -0.78
C VAL A 591 22.64 45.02 -0.67
N THR A 592 22.35 43.81 -1.07
CA THR A 592 23.27 42.68 -1.11
C THR A 592 23.15 41.92 -2.47
N ALA A 593 24.04 40.92 -2.67
CA ALA A 593 23.90 40.00 -3.80
C ALA A 593 22.55 39.25 -3.76
N PRO A 594 22.03 38.80 -4.91
CA PRO A 594 20.74 38.10 -4.98
C PRO A 594 20.62 36.96 -3.98
N GLY A 595 19.51 36.96 -3.23
CA GLY A 595 19.21 35.92 -2.24
C GLY A 595 19.90 36.07 -0.88
N ASN A 596 20.79 37.04 -0.69
CA ASN A 596 21.46 37.31 0.57
C ASN A 596 20.89 38.57 1.25
N GLY A 597 21.04 38.67 2.56
CA GLY A 597 20.67 39.84 3.33
C GLY A 597 19.93 39.53 4.62
N VAL A 598 19.79 40.56 5.46
CA VAL A 598 18.98 40.48 6.68
C VAL A 598 17.53 40.80 6.31
N PRO A 599 16.55 39.97 6.67
CA PRO A 599 15.14 40.24 6.35
C PRO A 599 14.67 41.62 6.87
N ILE A 600 13.83 42.30 6.10
CA ILE A 600 13.10 43.48 6.53
C ILE A 600 12.06 43.02 7.55
N MET A 601 12.26 43.39 8.79
CA MET A 601 11.38 42.99 9.89
C MET A 601 10.05 43.74 9.82
N THR A 602 9.02 43.17 10.40
CA THR A 602 7.73 43.84 10.56
C THR A 602 7.87 45.19 11.25
N GLY A 603 7.16 46.20 10.78
CA GLY A 603 7.21 47.56 11.31
C GLY A 603 8.53 48.32 11.04
N THR A 604 9.37 47.82 10.12
CA THR A 604 10.63 48.47 9.72
C THR A 604 10.65 48.85 8.24
N THR A 605 11.61 49.69 7.88
CA THR A 605 11.85 50.12 6.49
C THR A 605 13.28 49.80 6.07
N ALA A 606 13.46 49.46 4.80
CA ALA A 606 14.75 49.33 4.17
C ALA A 606 14.95 50.43 3.12
N LEU A 607 16.17 50.91 2.99
CA LEU A 607 16.54 52.03 2.15
C LEU A 607 17.67 51.65 1.19
N THR A 608 17.60 52.16 -0.06
CA THR A 608 18.71 52.07 -1.00
C THR A 608 18.70 53.28 -1.94
N LEU A 609 19.87 53.58 -2.56
CA LEU A 609 19.99 54.54 -3.65
C LEU A 609 20.10 53.82 -4.99
N ALA A 610 19.51 54.36 -6.05
CA ALA A 610 19.64 53.74 -7.37
C ALA A 610 21.08 53.65 -7.85
N SER A 611 21.92 54.65 -7.52
CA SER A 611 23.37 54.67 -7.83
C SER A 611 24.16 53.52 -7.23
N GLN A 612 23.64 52.84 -6.21
CA GLN A 612 24.25 51.65 -5.63
C GLN A 612 23.94 50.37 -6.37
N ASN A 613 22.94 50.41 -7.28
CA ASN A 613 22.36 49.24 -7.94
C ASN A 613 22.50 49.25 -9.47
N VAL A 614 22.51 50.42 -10.07
CA VAL A 614 22.53 50.58 -11.53
C VAL A 614 23.70 51.49 -11.93
N PRO A 615 24.18 51.40 -13.18
CA PRO A 615 25.24 52.27 -13.67
C PRO A 615 24.90 53.77 -13.58
N ALA A 616 25.95 54.62 -13.53
CA ALA A 616 25.77 56.06 -13.66
C ALA A 616 25.12 56.41 -15.02
N ASN A 617 24.35 57.49 -15.08
CA ASN A 617 23.62 57.96 -16.25
C ASN A 617 22.61 56.95 -16.80
N TRP A 618 21.87 56.32 -15.88
CA TRP A 618 20.81 55.35 -16.19
C TRP A 618 19.43 55.91 -15.85
N SER A 619 18.42 55.54 -16.61
CA SER A 619 16.99 55.85 -16.36
C SER A 619 16.12 54.70 -16.76
N GLY A 620 15.05 54.46 -16.00
CA GLY A 620 14.13 53.38 -16.27
C GLY A 620 13.07 53.22 -15.21
N TYR A 621 12.61 52.00 -15.00
CA TYR A 621 11.71 51.64 -13.92
C TYR A 621 12.26 50.45 -13.13
N MET A 622 11.73 50.23 -11.94
CA MET A 622 12.11 49.13 -11.09
C MET A 622 10.86 48.37 -10.60
N ILE A 623 10.92 47.06 -10.58
CA ILE A 623 9.95 46.22 -9.91
C ILE A 623 10.63 45.60 -8.69
N ALA A 624 10.05 45.79 -7.51
CA ALA A 624 10.45 45.13 -6.29
C ALA A 624 9.48 43.98 -5.98
N LEU A 625 10.02 42.77 -5.83
CA LEU A 625 9.27 41.61 -5.38
C LEU A 625 9.70 41.29 -3.95
N CYS A 626 8.84 41.57 -2.98
CA CYS A 626 9.07 41.35 -1.56
C CYS A 626 8.44 40.03 -1.09
N ASN A 627 9.20 39.24 -0.31
CA ASN A 627 8.74 37.95 0.24
C ASN A 627 7.97 38.16 1.56
N PHE A 628 7.07 39.13 1.57
CA PHE A 628 6.09 39.40 2.61
C PHE A 628 4.92 40.19 2.02
N GLN A 629 3.76 40.12 2.66
CA GLN A 629 2.58 40.92 2.28
C GLN A 629 2.69 42.37 2.79
N PHE A 630 1.88 43.24 2.23
CA PHE A 630 1.75 44.64 2.68
C PHE A 630 3.09 45.41 2.68
N ALA A 631 3.93 45.17 1.65
CA ALA A 631 5.03 46.07 1.37
C ALA A 631 4.52 47.36 0.75
N HIS A 632 4.98 48.51 1.22
CA HIS A 632 4.71 49.82 0.64
C HIS A 632 6.01 50.51 0.28
N GLY A 633 6.06 51.11 -0.88
CA GLY A 633 7.26 51.72 -1.44
C GLY A 633 7.12 53.23 -1.65
N TYR A 634 8.21 53.94 -1.43
CA TYR A 634 8.35 55.35 -1.69
C TYR A 634 9.67 55.63 -2.42
N ALA A 635 9.62 56.51 -3.40
CA ALA A 635 10.81 56.97 -4.12
C ALA A 635 10.94 58.49 -4.09
N ALA A 636 12.17 58.95 -3.92
CA ALA A 636 12.56 60.34 -3.97
C ALA A 636 13.66 60.53 -5.01
N VAL A 637 13.38 61.26 -6.07
CA VAL A 637 14.35 61.65 -7.08
C VAL A 637 14.90 63.04 -6.70
N SER A 638 16.19 63.13 -6.46
CA SER A 638 16.85 64.36 -5.97
C SER A 638 18.18 64.60 -6.70
N ASP A 639 18.55 65.85 -6.86
CA ASP A 639 19.87 66.26 -7.32
C ASP A 639 20.94 66.21 -6.19
N VAL A 640 20.62 65.56 -5.07
CA VAL A 640 21.48 65.33 -3.91
C VAL A 640 22.02 66.65 -3.34
N GLY A 641 21.19 67.71 -3.36
CA GLY A 641 21.51 68.98 -2.73
C GLY A 641 22.27 69.97 -3.59
N VAL A 642 22.52 69.66 -4.87
CA VAL A 642 23.25 70.58 -5.76
C VAL A 642 22.40 71.80 -6.13
N ARG A 643 21.10 71.61 -6.43
CA ARG A 643 20.15 72.62 -6.80
C ARG A 643 18.92 72.65 -5.89
N ASN A 644 18.92 71.79 -4.87
CA ASN A 644 17.78 71.60 -3.95
C ASN A 644 16.46 71.23 -4.66
N ILE A 645 16.54 70.44 -5.71
CA ILE A 645 15.38 69.93 -6.44
C ILE A 645 15.08 68.52 -6.00
N MET A 646 13.85 68.25 -5.62
CA MET A 646 13.38 66.94 -5.23
C MET A 646 11.94 66.72 -5.74
N SER A 647 11.67 65.53 -6.24
CA SER A 647 10.34 65.06 -6.53
C SER A 647 10.16 63.67 -5.94
N SER A 648 8.96 63.33 -5.52
CA SER A 648 8.73 62.04 -4.88
C SER A 648 7.40 61.43 -5.31
N TYR A 649 7.28 60.10 -5.20
CA TYR A 649 6.08 59.36 -5.50
C TYR A 649 6.00 58.08 -4.68
N LEU A 650 4.79 57.50 -4.56
CA LEU A 650 4.54 56.20 -4.01
C LEU A 650 4.68 55.13 -5.09
N ALA A 651 5.22 54.00 -4.72
CA ALA A 651 5.23 52.83 -5.61
C ALA A 651 3.80 52.30 -5.80
N LEU A 652 3.51 51.82 -7.00
CA LEU A 652 2.24 51.19 -7.33
C LEU A 652 2.29 49.72 -6.94
N VAL A 653 1.27 49.21 -6.27
CA VAL A 653 1.14 47.77 -5.97
C VAL A 653 0.66 47.06 -7.24
N ILE A 654 1.42 46.10 -7.73
CA ILE A 654 1.02 45.22 -8.84
C ILE A 654 0.17 44.11 -8.25
N GLN A 655 -1.13 44.15 -8.54
CA GLN A 655 -2.05 43.08 -8.15
C GLN A 655 -1.82 41.82 -9.02
N ASN A 656 -1.83 40.65 -8.39
CA ASN A 656 -1.77 39.35 -9.05
C ASN A 656 -0.74 39.25 -10.21
N PRO A 657 0.58 39.46 -9.94
CA PRO A 657 1.59 39.51 -10.98
C PRO A 657 1.68 38.25 -11.83
N THR A 658 1.21 37.11 -11.32
CA THR A 658 1.13 35.84 -12.03
C THR A 658 0.12 35.84 -13.18
N LEU A 659 -0.91 36.69 -13.11
CA LEU A 659 -1.92 36.81 -14.17
C LEU A 659 -1.44 37.59 -15.39
N ARG A 660 -0.34 38.35 -15.27
CA ARG A 660 0.24 39.09 -16.41
C ARG A 660 0.63 38.21 -17.59
N ASN A 661 0.83 36.90 -17.36
CA ASN A 661 1.25 35.96 -18.39
C ASN A 661 0.18 34.93 -18.77
N ALA A 662 -0.95 34.87 -18.05
CA ALA A 662 -1.89 33.75 -18.18
C ALA A 662 -2.82 33.83 -19.39
N TYR A 663 -3.25 35.05 -19.80
CA TYR A 663 -4.27 35.21 -20.84
C TYR A 663 -4.04 36.48 -21.68
N PRO A 664 -3.26 36.42 -22.77
CA PRO A 664 -3.11 37.55 -23.69
C PRO A 664 -4.47 37.81 -24.35
N GLY A 665 -5.12 38.92 -24.00
CA GLY A 665 -6.33 39.38 -24.63
C GLY A 665 -7.61 39.42 -23.79
N GLU A 666 -7.59 38.99 -22.54
CA GLU A 666 -8.73 39.12 -21.62
C GLU A 666 -8.60 40.31 -20.66
N PHE A 667 -9.74 40.85 -20.22
CA PHE A 667 -9.86 42.01 -19.31
C PHE A 667 -9.21 41.79 -17.92
N ALA A 668 -8.87 40.55 -17.58
CA ALA A 668 -8.17 40.20 -16.33
C ALA A 668 -6.71 40.71 -16.26
N ASN A 669 -6.14 41.19 -17.36
CA ASN A 669 -4.78 41.73 -17.46
C ASN A 669 -4.71 43.26 -17.27
N VAL A 670 -5.78 43.90 -16.86
CA VAL A 670 -5.80 45.35 -16.60
C VAL A 670 -5.21 45.61 -15.22
N GLU A 671 -4.14 46.40 -15.17
CA GLU A 671 -3.62 46.90 -13.90
C GLU A 671 -4.62 47.90 -13.31
N GLY A 672 -5.22 47.53 -12.16
CA GLY A 672 -5.98 48.46 -11.36
C GLY A 672 -5.06 49.44 -10.62
N LEU A 673 -5.32 50.71 -10.71
CA LEU A 673 -4.76 51.71 -9.81
C LEU A 673 -5.58 51.68 -8.51
N GLU A 674 -5.20 50.81 -7.59
CA GLU A 674 -5.69 50.86 -6.22
C GLU A 674 -4.64 51.50 -5.34
N ASN A 675 -5.01 52.64 -4.75
CA ASN A 675 -4.19 53.41 -3.81
C ASN A 675 -4.16 52.75 -2.43
#